data_27279fe0727a14fe661cd6321d6a9df4
#
_entry.id   27279fe0727a14fe661cd6321d6a9df4
#
_cell.length_a   1.000
_cell.length_b   1.000
_cell.length_c   1.000
_cell.angle_alpha   90.00
_cell.angle_beta   90.00
_cell.angle_gamma   90.00
#
_symmetry.space_group_name_H-M   'P 1'
#
loop_
_entity.id
_entity.type
_entity.pdbx_description
1 polymer ?
#
loop_
_entity_poly.entity_id
_entity_poly.type
_entity_poly.pdbx_seq_one_letter_code
_entity_poly.pdbx_strand_id
1 'polypeptide(L)'
;LTKIKKLYYDGKKKALLISATGTGKTFLSAFAIKESNSRHILFIAHREQILLQAEKSYREILGKIDTGFLSGSEKNISADYVFATINMLAKDDIMRQFSPTHFEYIIIDETHRAGAKSYQKVISYFRPRFMLGMTATPERTDDFDIYKLFDNNIAYEIRLQEAMQENLLCPFHYFGIADIEVAGMIVDDNTHFSNLVSEQRVQHIIEQAGFYGYSGERLRGLVFCRTVDEAAELSHKFNERGFCTIALSGIDTQGSRNDAISRLEQPERQGGLDYIFSVDIFNEGVDIPAVNQIIMLRPTKSPIVFVQQLGRGLRKEKEKDYLVVLDFIGNYSNNFMIPIALFGDNSYNKDNMRRCISDGKNILYGPSTVNFDTIARKRIYEAIDKAHLNDVSLLKKAYEDLKNKLGKIPQINDFSYFGTIDIMRYWDKFGSYHAFLQKYEPNYNVALTGVQEEILQFICKRFARGKRIYEIELLQILLEGKEDIFTVLTAALAQQYHIGLPDTVKESVINNMTNVFTISNEREKYRHCVFIQQTDSKYVISDVFRACLKNKAFKNELIDVLAYARNNYQNNYYDTYAETDLCLYQKYTYEEVCWLLNWPHKINPNAMAGYFYEKNTRTIPVFINYIKADAKRVAYANKFLSDQRITAYSKLNRRIDSPDARHIYNADNENNRLFLFIRKPYEDKNTKEFYFLGDIHAIGRPVPAPRFNGFKIVYELMTPVREDIFDYLLS
;
A
#
# COMPACT_ATOMS: atom_id res chain seq x y z
N LEU A 1 8.47 26.17 -1.88
CA LEU A 1 9.38 27.28 -1.60
C LEU A 1 9.03 28.00 -0.29
N THR A 2 7.76 28.37 -0.05
CA THR A 2 7.29 29.10 1.15
C THR A 2 7.71 28.43 2.47
N LYS A 3 7.56 27.11 2.59
CA LYS A 3 7.99 26.38 3.80
C LYS A 3 9.51 26.34 3.98
N ILE A 4 10.30 26.19 2.90
CA ILE A 4 11.77 26.26 2.97
C ILE A 4 12.18 27.64 3.47
N LYS A 5 11.60 28.68 2.90
CA LYS A 5 11.77 30.08 3.29
C LYS A 5 11.47 30.29 4.78
N LYS A 6 10.29 29.81 5.22
CA LYS A 6 9.89 29.92 6.62
C LYS A 6 10.91 29.26 7.54
N LEU A 7 11.32 28.00 7.28
CA LEU A 7 12.32 27.30 8.09
C LEU A 7 13.66 28.07 8.16
N TYR A 8 14.10 28.61 7.02
CA TYR A 8 15.33 29.41 6.96
C TYR A 8 15.26 30.66 7.83
N TYR A 9 14.16 31.44 7.72
CA TYR A 9 13.99 32.68 8.50
C TYR A 9 13.65 32.44 9.97
N ASP A 10 13.01 31.31 10.30
CA ASP A 10 12.77 30.87 11.68
C ASP A 10 14.06 30.37 12.39
N GLY A 11 15.22 30.46 11.72
CA GLY A 11 16.52 30.10 12.28
C GLY A 11 16.78 28.60 12.35
N LYS A 12 15.96 27.78 11.70
CA LYS A 12 16.27 26.35 11.54
C LYS A 12 17.52 26.19 10.71
N LYS A 13 18.35 25.20 11.04
CA LYS A 13 19.64 24.99 10.37
C LYS A 13 19.57 23.94 9.26
N LYS A 14 18.53 23.10 9.29
CA LYS A 14 18.41 21.97 8.36
C LYS A 14 16.96 21.79 7.93
N ALA A 15 16.76 21.36 6.70
CA ALA A 15 15.46 20.92 6.18
C ALA A 15 15.59 19.81 5.16
N LEU A 16 14.57 18.96 5.09
CA LEU A 16 14.47 17.87 4.11
C LEU A 16 13.34 18.17 3.12
N LEU A 17 13.65 18.06 1.83
CA LEU A 17 12.72 18.12 0.70
C LEU A 17 12.54 16.71 0.15
N ILE A 18 11.34 16.16 0.28
CA ILE A 18 10.97 14.87 -0.28
C ILE A 18 10.11 15.13 -1.52
N SER A 19 10.59 14.74 -2.69
CA SER A 19 9.87 15.02 -3.93
C SER A 19 10.16 13.97 -4.98
N ALA A 20 9.12 13.47 -5.65
CA ALA A 20 9.23 12.45 -6.68
C ALA A 20 10.27 12.81 -7.76
N THR A 21 10.84 11.81 -8.40
CA THR A 21 11.77 12.03 -9.53
C THR A 21 11.05 12.76 -10.66
N GLY A 22 11.72 13.72 -11.28
CA GLY A 22 11.13 14.49 -12.39
C GLY A 22 10.35 15.75 -11.99
N THR A 23 10.12 16.01 -10.72
CA THR A 23 9.33 17.16 -10.23
C THR A 23 10.09 18.48 -10.11
N GLY A 24 11.36 18.54 -10.54
CA GLY A 24 12.16 19.78 -10.54
C GLY A 24 12.81 20.14 -9.20
N LYS A 25 13.20 19.16 -8.36
CA LYS A 25 13.92 19.38 -7.09
C LYS A 25 15.09 20.35 -7.21
N THR A 26 15.92 20.18 -8.24
CA THR A 26 17.10 21.03 -8.49
C THR A 26 16.72 22.48 -8.75
N PHE A 27 15.66 22.73 -9.55
CA PHE A 27 15.13 24.07 -9.78
C PHE A 27 14.60 24.69 -8.48
N LEU A 28 13.88 23.91 -7.67
CA LEU A 28 13.36 24.38 -6.39
C LEU A 28 14.48 24.79 -5.44
N SER A 29 15.61 24.05 -5.43
CA SER A 29 16.80 24.41 -4.64
C SER A 29 17.45 25.71 -5.15
N ALA A 30 17.53 25.92 -6.46
CA ALA A 30 18.05 27.16 -7.05
C ALA A 30 17.15 28.36 -6.69
N PHE A 31 15.83 28.21 -6.73
CA PHE A 31 14.91 29.24 -6.26
C PHE A 31 15.07 29.53 -4.76
N ALA A 32 15.30 28.49 -3.93
CA ALA A 32 15.55 28.68 -2.51
C ALA A 32 16.81 29.48 -2.23
N ILE A 33 17.87 29.24 -3.00
CA ILE A 33 19.11 30.05 -2.96
C ILE A 33 18.86 31.49 -3.36
N LYS A 34 18.16 31.72 -4.50
CA LYS A 34 17.80 33.04 -4.95
C LYS A 34 17.08 33.85 -3.88
N GLU A 35 16.15 33.22 -3.20
CA GLU A 35 15.33 33.84 -2.14
C GLU A 35 16.08 34.05 -0.82
N SER A 36 17.08 33.22 -0.51
CA SER A 36 17.92 33.38 0.69
C SER A 36 19.00 34.46 0.53
N ASN A 37 19.28 34.87 -0.70
CA ASN A 37 20.37 35.77 -1.08
C ASN A 37 21.75 35.35 -0.52
N SER A 38 21.96 34.02 -0.40
CA SER A 38 23.23 33.45 0.06
C SER A 38 24.29 33.49 -1.06
N ARG A 39 25.55 33.67 -0.70
CA ARG A 39 26.64 33.87 -1.68
C ARG A 39 27.52 32.63 -1.86
N HIS A 40 27.98 32.04 -0.77
CA HIS A 40 28.84 30.86 -0.81
C HIS A 40 28.03 29.58 -0.70
N ILE A 41 27.84 28.91 -1.82
CA ILE A 41 26.93 27.76 -1.96
C ILE A 41 27.73 26.50 -2.25
N LEU A 42 27.39 25.41 -1.58
CA LEU A 42 27.91 24.09 -1.88
C LEU A 42 26.78 23.16 -2.31
N PHE A 43 26.85 22.63 -3.52
CA PHE A 43 25.95 21.59 -4.02
C PHE A 43 26.68 20.25 -4.04
N ILE A 44 26.15 19.25 -3.33
CA ILE A 44 26.77 17.93 -3.18
C ILE A 44 25.92 16.88 -3.86
N ALA A 45 26.53 16.07 -4.72
CA ALA A 45 25.94 14.89 -5.31
C ALA A 45 26.91 13.71 -5.35
N HIS A 46 26.44 12.52 -5.66
CA HIS A 46 27.29 11.33 -5.75
C HIS A 46 27.89 11.12 -7.15
N ARG A 47 27.38 11.81 -8.18
CA ARG A 47 27.84 11.69 -9.58
C ARG A 47 28.06 13.06 -10.21
N GLU A 48 29.07 13.16 -11.05
CA GLU A 48 29.42 14.38 -11.76
C GLU A 48 28.35 14.89 -12.72
N GLN A 49 27.60 13.96 -13.38
CA GLN A 49 26.49 14.33 -14.27
C GLN A 49 25.40 15.12 -13.55
N ILE A 50 25.09 14.75 -12.30
CA ILE A 50 24.10 15.49 -11.50
C ILE A 50 24.58 16.91 -11.24
N LEU A 51 25.90 17.08 -11.02
CA LEU A 51 26.52 18.40 -10.80
C LEU A 51 26.41 19.30 -12.05
N LEU A 52 26.66 18.73 -13.22
CA LEU A 52 26.56 19.46 -14.51
C LEU A 52 25.13 19.89 -14.80
N GLN A 53 24.17 19.00 -14.57
CA GLN A 53 22.76 19.34 -14.72
C GLN A 53 22.28 20.37 -13.69
N ALA A 54 22.75 20.26 -12.45
CA ALA A 54 22.44 21.20 -11.39
C ALA A 54 22.99 22.60 -11.71
N GLU A 55 24.24 22.68 -12.15
CA GLU A 55 24.86 23.93 -12.54
C GLU A 55 24.09 24.62 -13.68
N LYS A 56 23.70 23.89 -14.71
CA LYS A 56 22.86 24.41 -15.80
C LYS A 56 21.54 24.96 -15.27
N SER A 57 20.84 24.24 -14.39
CA SER A 57 19.59 24.69 -13.78
C SER A 57 19.78 25.93 -12.91
N TYR A 58 20.91 26.02 -12.19
CA TYR A 58 21.24 27.18 -11.38
C TYR A 58 21.51 28.41 -12.22
N ARG A 59 22.25 28.28 -13.33
CA ARG A 59 22.47 29.40 -14.29
C ARG A 59 21.16 29.88 -14.91
N GLU A 60 20.23 28.97 -15.20
CA GLU A 60 18.93 29.34 -15.76
C GLU A 60 18.10 30.21 -14.79
N ILE A 61 18.15 29.91 -13.48
CA ILE A 61 17.38 30.65 -12.45
C ILE A 61 18.11 31.86 -11.90
N LEU A 62 19.40 31.77 -11.68
CA LEU A 62 20.20 32.80 -11.03
C LEU A 62 20.90 33.74 -12.01
N GLY A 63 20.97 33.35 -13.29
CA GLY A 63 21.68 34.10 -14.30
C GLY A 63 23.20 33.84 -14.28
N LYS A 64 23.99 34.90 -14.45
CA LYS A 64 25.44 34.80 -14.47
C LYS A 64 25.99 34.63 -13.05
N ILE A 65 26.42 33.41 -12.71
CA ILE A 65 27.02 33.03 -11.42
C ILE A 65 28.46 32.52 -11.62
N ASP A 66 29.32 32.73 -10.64
CA ASP A 66 30.66 32.16 -10.59
C ASP A 66 30.60 30.73 -10.06
N THR A 67 30.92 29.73 -10.92
CA THR A 67 30.81 28.30 -10.61
C THR A 67 32.12 27.59 -10.69
N GLY A 68 32.37 26.68 -9.76
CA GLY A 68 33.50 25.78 -9.74
C GLY A 68 33.11 24.33 -9.47
N PHE A 69 33.81 23.39 -10.06
CA PHE A 69 33.60 21.98 -9.88
C PHE A 69 34.68 21.31 -9.04
N LEU A 70 34.24 20.43 -8.14
CA LEU A 70 35.11 19.51 -7.41
C LEU A 70 34.68 18.06 -7.77
N SER A 71 35.23 17.58 -8.86
CA SER A 71 34.95 16.25 -9.41
C SER A 71 36.25 15.53 -9.78
N GLY A 72 36.16 14.37 -10.46
CA GLY A 72 37.32 13.63 -10.97
C GLY A 72 38.08 14.41 -12.01
N SER A 73 37.43 15.27 -12.79
CA SER A 73 37.95 16.00 -13.93
C SER A 73 38.41 17.43 -13.59
N GLU A 74 37.85 18.04 -12.53
CA GLU A 74 38.12 19.45 -12.20
C GLU A 74 38.24 19.68 -10.69
N LYS A 75 39.09 20.62 -10.27
CA LYS A 75 39.31 21.00 -8.87
C LYS A 75 39.36 22.54 -8.73
N ASN A 76 38.23 23.20 -8.94
CA ASN A 76 38.10 24.63 -8.72
C ASN A 76 37.39 24.90 -7.38
N ILE A 77 38.12 25.48 -6.43
CA ILE A 77 37.66 25.75 -5.06
C ILE A 77 37.36 27.23 -4.78
N SER A 78 37.69 28.12 -5.69
CA SER A 78 37.66 29.57 -5.47
C SER A 78 36.32 30.22 -5.86
N ALA A 79 35.43 29.48 -6.46
CA ALA A 79 34.14 30.00 -6.92
C ALA A 79 33.11 30.17 -5.78
N ASP A 80 32.17 31.11 -5.97
CA ASP A 80 31.05 31.33 -5.03
C ASP A 80 30.08 30.14 -4.97
N TYR A 81 29.88 29.46 -6.11
CA TYR A 81 29.03 28.26 -6.24
C TYR A 81 29.87 27.05 -6.55
N VAL A 82 30.09 26.20 -5.55
CA VAL A 82 30.90 24.99 -5.68
C VAL A 82 29.98 23.76 -5.85
N PHE A 83 30.17 23.04 -6.96
CA PHE A 83 29.49 21.79 -7.26
C PHE A 83 30.45 20.62 -7.03
N ALA A 84 30.19 19.79 -5.99
CA ALA A 84 31.16 18.80 -5.54
C ALA A 84 30.59 17.38 -5.56
N THR A 85 31.38 16.41 -6.07
CA THR A 85 31.09 15.02 -5.77
C THR A 85 31.51 14.71 -4.33
N ILE A 86 30.66 13.95 -3.64
CA ILE A 86 30.92 13.58 -2.24
C ILE A 86 32.27 12.87 -2.05
N ASN A 87 32.67 12.02 -2.99
CA ASN A 87 33.93 11.28 -2.94
C ASN A 87 35.16 12.19 -3.05
N MET A 88 35.05 13.27 -3.81
CA MET A 88 36.14 14.25 -3.91
C MET A 88 36.17 15.15 -2.68
N LEU A 89 35.01 15.69 -2.28
CA LEU A 89 34.89 16.61 -1.15
C LEU A 89 35.30 15.95 0.19
N ALA A 90 35.04 14.66 0.37
CA ALA A 90 35.35 13.93 1.61
C ALA A 90 36.87 13.64 1.81
N LYS A 91 37.71 13.96 0.83
CA LYS A 91 39.19 13.86 0.98
C LYS A 91 39.68 14.96 1.93
N ASP A 92 40.54 14.62 2.89
CA ASP A 92 41.01 15.56 3.92
C ASP A 92 41.76 16.76 3.35
N ASP A 93 42.58 16.54 2.32
CA ASP A 93 43.36 17.55 1.61
C ASP A 93 42.46 18.55 0.85
N ILE A 94 41.28 18.15 0.42
CA ILE A 94 40.31 19.02 -0.26
C ILE A 94 39.41 19.71 0.76
N MET A 95 38.81 18.94 1.66
CA MET A 95 37.81 19.45 2.61
C MET A 95 38.41 20.54 3.52
N ARG A 96 39.67 20.37 3.99
CA ARG A 96 40.34 21.31 4.87
C ARG A 96 40.80 22.60 4.18
N GLN A 97 40.70 22.71 2.86
CA GLN A 97 40.93 23.98 2.15
C GLN A 97 39.80 24.98 2.38
N PHE A 98 38.63 24.51 2.83
CA PHE A 98 37.52 25.37 3.23
C PHE A 98 37.47 25.49 4.74
N SER A 99 37.17 26.68 5.26
CA SER A 99 36.81 26.79 6.68
C SER A 99 35.48 26.09 6.95
N PRO A 100 35.20 25.59 8.16
CA PRO A 100 33.92 24.95 8.49
C PRO A 100 32.71 25.84 8.23
N THR A 101 32.84 27.14 8.25
CA THR A 101 31.77 28.15 8.05
C THR A 101 31.82 28.81 6.68
N HIS A 102 32.66 28.30 5.74
CA HIS A 102 32.84 28.91 4.43
C HIS A 102 31.54 28.98 3.63
N PHE A 103 30.78 27.90 3.60
CA PHE A 103 29.50 27.84 2.88
C PHE A 103 28.36 28.31 3.74
N GLU A 104 27.57 29.28 3.25
CA GLU A 104 26.37 29.77 3.90
C GLU A 104 25.22 28.79 3.72
N TYR A 105 25.13 28.15 2.56
CA TYR A 105 24.07 27.23 2.20
C TYR A 105 24.64 25.96 1.57
N ILE A 106 24.22 24.81 2.08
CA ILE A 106 24.62 23.51 1.55
C ILE A 106 23.40 22.76 1.04
N ILE A 107 23.46 22.27 -0.18
CA ILE A 107 22.46 21.40 -0.79
C ILE A 107 23.04 20.00 -0.93
N ILE A 108 22.30 18.99 -0.49
CA ILE A 108 22.69 17.59 -0.66
C ILE A 108 21.60 16.91 -1.50
N ASP A 109 21.96 16.54 -2.73
CA ASP A 109 21.05 15.77 -3.59
C ASP A 109 21.20 14.27 -3.31
N GLU A 110 20.11 13.53 -3.58
CA GLU A 110 19.97 12.11 -3.25
C GLU A 110 20.36 11.81 -1.79
N THR A 111 19.81 12.59 -0.90
CA THR A 111 20.13 12.56 0.55
C THR A 111 19.87 11.21 1.20
N HIS A 112 19.10 10.32 0.59
CA HIS A 112 18.95 8.95 1.05
C HIS A 112 20.31 8.22 1.17
N ARG A 113 21.38 8.71 0.54
CA ARG A 113 22.75 8.19 0.67
C ARG A 113 23.53 8.80 1.84
N ALA A 114 22.95 9.75 2.57
CA ALA A 114 23.67 10.52 3.59
C ALA A 114 24.16 9.68 4.80
N GLY A 115 23.70 8.44 4.95
CA GLY A 115 24.23 7.50 5.95
C GLY A 115 25.64 7.01 5.70
N ALA A 116 26.15 7.13 4.47
CA ALA A 116 27.51 6.70 4.14
C ALA A 116 28.58 7.55 4.87
N LYS A 117 29.70 6.91 5.26
CA LYS A 117 30.79 7.54 6.02
C LYS A 117 31.30 8.83 5.40
N SER A 118 31.38 8.91 4.06
CA SER A 118 31.81 10.11 3.33
C SER A 118 30.87 11.30 3.55
N TYR A 119 29.57 11.08 3.49
CA TYR A 119 28.57 12.11 3.78
C TYR A 119 28.60 12.54 5.24
N GLN A 120 28.66 11.60 6.17
CA GLN A 120 28.73 11.89 7.60
C GLN A 120 29.94 12.73 7.96
N LYS A 121 31.10 12.42 7.34
CA LYS A 121 32.32 13.19 7.51
C LYS A 121 32.16 14.65 7.04
N VAL A 122 31.59 14.88 5.87
CA VAL A 122 31.37 16.22 5.30
C VAL A 122 30.33 17.00 6.11
N ILE A 123 29.20 16.36 6.45
CA ILE A 123 28.12 16.99 7.24
C ILE A 123 28.58 17.39 8.65
N SER A 124 29.46 16.59 9.26
CA SER A 124 30.02 16.92 10.59
C SER A 124 31.07 18.01 10.56
N TYR A 125 31.75 18.20 9.43
CA TYR A 125 32.79 19.22 9.27
C TYR A 125 32.21 20.62 9.05
N PHE A 126 31.27 20.76 8.08
CA PHE A 126 30.72 22.05 7.71
C PHE A 126 29.60 22.51 8.67
N ARG A 127 29.57 23.82 8.89
CA ARG A 127 28.58 24.50 9.75
C ARG A 127 27.90 25.62 8.97
N PRO A 128 27.08 25.30 7.95
CA PRO A 128 26.38 26.31 7.17
C PRO A 128 25.32 27.02 7.99
N ARG A 129 24.86 28.15 7.50
CA ARG A 129 23.64 28.80 8.01
C ARG A 129 22.43 27.93 7.77
N PHE A 130 22.36 27.25 6.62
CA PHE A 130 21.28 26.33 6.29
C PHE A 130 21.74 25.17 5.42
N MET A 131 21.22 23.98 5.68
CA MET A 131 21.46 22.75 4.91
C MET A 131 20.14 22.19 4.41
N LEU A 132 19.99 22.04 3.10
CA LEU A 132 18.83 21.45 2.44
C LEU A 132 19.16 20.07 1.88
N GLY A 133 18.55 19.02 2.41
CA GLY A 133 18.60 17.69 1.83
C GLY A 133 17.44 17.50 0.84
N MET A 134 17.71 16.84 -0.27
CA MET A 134 16.72 16.53 -1.29
C MET A 134 16.75 15.04 -1.61
N THR A 135 15.57 14.41 -1.65
CA THR A 135 15.44 12.99 -2.06
C THR A 135 14.06 12.71 -2.62
N ALA A 136 13.96 11.71 -3.47
CA ALA A 136 12.66 11.17 -3.89
C ALA A 136 12.15 10.07 -2.93
N THR A 137 13.07 9.38 -2.26
CA THR A 137 12.82 8.19 -1.46
C THR A 137 13.61 8.27 -0.16
N PRO A 138 13.05 8.84 0.91
CA PRO A 138 13.72 8.95 2.20
C PRO A 138 13.84 7.60 2.92
N GLU A 139 12.98 6.64 2.57
CA GLU A 139 12.98 5.29 3.13
C GLU A 139 14.21 4.52 2.65
N ARG A 140 14.97 3.95 3.58
CA ARG A 140 16.21 3.21 3.28
C ARG A 140 16.12 1.75 3.70
N THR A 141 17.05 0.97 3.14
CA THR A 141 17.24 -0.45 3.50
C THR A 141 18.34 -0.66 4.54
N ASP A 142 19.09 0.39 4.93
CA ASP A 142 20.25 0.33 5.81
C ASP A 142 20.04 0.99 7.18
N ASP A 143 18.80 1.18 7.60
CA ASP A 143 18.34 1.67 8.92
C ASP A 143 18.91 3.05 9.33
N PHE A 144 19.46 3.84 8.39
CA PHE A 144 19.93 5.18 8.69
C PHE A 144 18.78 6.19 8.69
N ASP A 145 18.58 6.87 9.83
CA ASP A 145 17.53 7.87 10.02
C ASP A 145 17.86 9.21 9.38
N ILE A 146 17.38 9.42 8.17
CA ILE A 146 17.55 10.67 7.42
C ILE A 146 16.73 11.80 8.06
N TYR A 147 15.57 11.51 8.58
CA TYR A 147 14.70 12.52 9.19
C TYR A 147 15.37 13.16 10.39
N LYS A 148 16.00 12.35 11.26
CA LYS A 148 16.78 12.83 12.39
C LYS A 148 17.99 13.64 11.96
N LEU A 149 18.67 13.26 10.86
CA LEU A 149 19.78 14.02 10.31
C LEU A 149 19.40 15.48 9.99
N PHE A 150 18.14 15.69 9.55
CA PHE A 150 17.57 16.99 9.23
C PHE A 150 16.63 17.53 10.32
N ASP A 151 16.83 17.10 11.58
CA ASP A 151 16.10 17.57 12.77
C ASP A 151 14.56 17.42 12.63
N ASN A 152 14.09 16.43 11.85
CA ASN A 152 12.70 16.18 11.49
C ASN A 152 11.99 17.40 10.81
N ASN A 153 12.76 18.34 10.25
CA ASN A 153 12.23 19.50 9.55
C ASN A 153 11.90 19.13 8.09
N ILE A 154 10.72 18.60 7.82
CA ILE A 154 10.24 18.33 6.46
C ILE A 154 9.69 19.62 5.87
N ALA A 155 10.43 20.20 4.91
CA ALA A 155 10.02 21.43 4.24
C ALA A 155 8.85 21.20 3.28
N TYR A 156 8.88 20.10 2.55
CA TYR A 156 7.82 19.68 1.63
C TYR A 156 7.95 18.19 1.33
N GLU A 157 6.83 17.52 1.14
CA GLU A 157 6.75 16.14 0.69
C GLU A 157 5.71 16.06 -0.42
N ILE A 158 6.10 15.51 -1.58
CA ILE A 158 5.21 15.19 -2.69
C ILE A 158 5.64 13.86 -3.31
N ARG A 159 4.76 12.89 -3.25
CA ARG A 159 4.97 11.55 -3.80
C ARG A 159 4.51 11.48 -5.26
N LEU A 160 4.76 10.32 -5.91
CA LEU A 160 4.45 10.13 -7.34
C LEU A 160 2.99 10.46 -7.66
N GLN A 161 2.06 9.93 -6.88
CA GLN A 161 0.62 10.10 -7.11
C GLN A 161 0.19 11.56 -6.99
N GLU A 162 0.64 12.25 -5.93
CA GLU A 162 0.37 13.67 -5.75
C GLU A 162 1.02 14.53 -6.85
N ALA A 163 2.25 14.18 -7.27
CA ALA A 163 2.93 14.87 -8.34
C ALA A 163 2.21 14.69 -9.70
N MET A 164 1.58 13.54 -9.92
CA MET A 164 0.71 13.30 -11.08
C MET A 164 -0.57 14.12 -10.98
N GLN A 165 -1.21 14.16 -9.82
CA GLN A 165 -2.42 14.95 -9.56
C GLN A 165 -2.19 16.44 -9.81
N GLU A 166 -1.05 16.95 -9.36
CA GLU A 166 -0.63 18.36 -9.56
C GLU A 166 -0.08 18.62 -10.98
N ASN A 167 -0.19 17.63 -11.87
CA ASN A 167 0.29 17.74 -13.27
C ASN A 167 1.76 18.20 -13.38
N LEU A 168 2.62 17.78 -12.44
CA LEU A 168 4.06 18.08 -12.45
C LEU A 168 4.85 17.14 -13.35
N LEU A 169 4.28 15.97 -13.68
CA LEU A 169 4.90 14.90 -14.44
C LEU A 169 4.22 14.69 -15.78
N CYS A 170 4.93 14.06 -16.71
CA CYS A 170 4.39 13.55 -17.95
C CYS A 170 3.42 12.40 -17.66
N PRO A 171 2.23 12.37 -18.27
CA PRO A 171 1.33 11.23 -18.15
C PRO A 171 1.98 9.93 -18.60
N PHE A 172 1.49 8.81 -18.08
CA PHE A 172 1.96 7.50 -18.53
C PHE A 172 0.82 6.52 -18.77
N HIS A 173 1.06 5.57 -19.68
CA HIS A 173 0.21 4.42 -19.91
C HIS A 173 0.98 3.16 -19.55
N TYR A 174 0.57 2.51 -18.47
CA TYR A 174 1.18 1.28 -18.00
C TYR A 174 0.37 0.07 -18.48
N PHE A 175 1.08 -0.91 -19.03
CA PHE A 175 0.53 -2.16 -19.50
C PHE A 175 1.26 -3.33 -18.83
N GLY A 176 0.58 -4.00 -17.90
CA GLY A 176 1.05 -5.26 -17.32
C GLY A 176 0.70 -6.41 -18.27
N ILE A 177 1.71 -6.97 -18.89
CA ILE A 177 1.61 -7.99 -19.95
C ILE A 177 2.10 -9.32 -19.40
N ALA A 178 1.36 -10.39 -19.63
CA ALA A 178 1.85 -11.71 -19.26
C ALA A 178 3.10 -12.08 -20.06
N ASP A 179 4.20 -12.40 -19.37
CA ASP A 179 5.36 -13.01 -20.03
C ASP A 179 5.00 -14.41 -20.54
N ILE A 180 5.57 -14.83 -21.67
CA ILE A 180 5.21 -16.07 -22.35
C ILE A 180 5.70 -17.31 -21.63
N GLU A 181 5.13 -18.46 -21.97
CA GLU A 181 5.69 -19.77 -21.65
C GLU A 181 6.78 -20.14 -22.67
N VAL A 182 7.97 -20.47 -22.18
CA VAL A 182 9.08 -20.96 -22.99
C VAL A 182 9.35 -22.42 -22.62
N ALA A 183 9.30 -23.29 -23.59
CA ALA A 183 9.47 -24.76 -23.41
C ALA A 183 8.52 -25.35 -22.33
N GLY A 184 7.27 -24.86 -22.26
CA GLY A 184 6.28 -25.33 -21.30
C GLY A 184 6.48 -24.81 -19.86
N MET A 185 7.39 -23.84 -19.64
CA MET A 185 7.65 -23.22 -18.35
C MET A 185 7.34 -21.73 -18.40
N ILE A 186 6.60 -21.25 -17.41
CA ILE A 186 6.33 -19.83 -17.21
C ILE A 186 7.60 -19.18 -16.66
N VAL A 187 7.93 -17.99 -17.15
CA VAL A 187 9.05 -17.19 -16.63
C VAL A 187 8.79 -16.86 -15.16
N ASP A 188 9.75 -17.17 -14.28
CA ASP A 188 9.70 -16.98 -12.84
C ASP A 188 11.05 -16.52 -12.26
N ASP A 189 11.15 -16.45 -10.92
CA ASP A 189 12.38 -16.05 -10.21
C ASP A 189 13.58 -16.95 -10.51
N ASN A 190 13.38 -18.21 -10.90
CA ASN A 190 14.40 -19.23 -11.12
C ASN A 190 14.62 -19.58 -12.61
N THR A 191 14.00 -18.84 -13.52
CA THR A 191 14.07 -19.14 -14.95
C THR A 191 15.51 -19.06 -15.47
N HIS A 192 15.92 -20.10 -16.19
CA HIS A 192 17.24 -20.19 -16.82
C HIS A 192 17.45 -19.09 -17.87
N PHE A 193 18.70 -18.63 -17.99
CA PHE A 193 19.13 -17.59 -18.94
C PHE A 193 18.69 -17.90 -20.38
N SER A 194 18.86 -19.13 -20.86
CA SER A 194 18.48 -19.53 -22.23
C SER A 194 17.02 -19.27 -22.56
N ASN A 195 16.14 -19.40 -21.57
CA ASN A 195 14.69 -19.12 -21.73
C ASN A 195 14.41 -17.60 -21.73
N LEU A 196 15.17 -16.84 -20.95
CA LEU A 196 15.02 -15.37 -20.89
C LEU A 196 15.39 -14.69 -22.22
N VAL A 197 16.29 -15.29 -22.98
CA VAL A 197 16.77 -14.76 -24.29
C VAL A 197 16.30 -15.61 -25.49
N SER A 198 15.28 -16.46 -25.30
CA SER A 198 14.74 -17.30 -26.36
C SER A 198 14.15 -16.47 -27.51
N GLU A 199 14.23 -16.99 -28.74
CA GLU A 199 13.68 -16.32 -29.94
C GLU A 199 12.19 -15.98 -29.78
N GLN A 200 11.44 -16.91 -29.21
CA GLN A 200 10.01 -16.72 -28.96
C GLN A 200 9.74 -15.53 -28.02
N ARG A 201 10.52 -15.41 -26.94
CA ARG A 201 10.37 -14.30 -25.98
C ARG A 201 10.81 -12.97 -26.58
N VAL A 202 11.92 -12.96 -27.33
CA VAL A 202 12.38 -11.75 -28.04
C VAL A 202 11.32 -11.26 -29.02
N GLN A 203 10.77 -12.18 -29.82
CA GLN A 203 9.71 -11.84 -30.77
C GLN A 203 8.48 -11.27 -30.05
N HIS A 204 8.04 -11.90 -28.96
CA HIS A 204 6.92 -11.44 -28.16
C HIS A 204 7.14 -10.03 -27.61
N ILE A 205 8.35 -9.74 -27.05
CA ILE A 205 8.67 -8.41 -26.53
C ILE A 205 8.59 -7.36 -27.66
N ILE A 206 9.14 -7.64 -28.82
CA ILE A 206 9.12 -6.72 -29.97
C ILE A 206 7.70 -6.48 -30.46
N GLU A 207 6.88 -7.53 -30.59
CA GLU A 207 5.48 -7.43 -30.99
C GLU A 207 4.66 -6.57 -30.03
N GLN A 208 4.81 -6.80 -28.73
CA GLN A 208 4.11 -5.99 -27.70
C GLN A 208 4.61 -4.55 -27.71
N ALA A 209 5.92 -4.31 -27.84
CA ALA A 209 6.48 -2.96 -27.93
C ALA A 209 5.97 -2.21 -29.16
N GLY A 210 5.82 -2.87 -30.29
CA GLY A 210 5.23 -2.31 -31.51
C GLY A 210 3.72 -2.09 -31.39
N PHE A 211 3.00 -3.00 -30.76
CA PHE A 211 1.54 -2.93 -30.60
C PHE A 211 1.11 -1.74 -29.71
N TYR A 212 1.77 -1.55 -28.56
CA TYR A 212 1.46 -0.45 -27.65
C TYR A 212 2.11 0.87 -28.09
N GLY A 213 3.16 0.83 -28.89
CA GLY A 213 3.80 1.99 -29.49
C GLY A 213 4.47 2.93 -28.49
N TYR A 214 4.60 4.18 -28.86
CA TYR A 214 5.24 5.26 -28.09
C TYR A 214 4.66 6.62 -28.50
N SER A 215 4.89 7.66 -27.68
CA SER A 215 4.53 9.04 -27.99
C SER A 215 5.66 9.75 -28.74
N GLY A 216 5.32 10.63 -29.64
CA GLY A 216 6.28 11.42 -30.44
C GLY A 216 6.70 10.75 -31.74
N GLU A 217 7.61 11.40 -32.48
CA GLU A 217 7.98 10.97 -33.84
C GLU A 217 8.99 9.81 -33.87
N ARG A 218 9.78 9.64 -32.81
CA ARG A 218 10.84 8.64 -32.72
C ARG A 218 10.80 7.86 -31.43
N LEU A 219 11.07 6.56 -31.56
CA LEU A 219 11.24 5.67 -30.42
C LEU A 219 12.55 5.99 -29.64
N ARG A 220 12.41 6.18 -28.32
CA ARG A 220 13.51 6.36 -27.37
C ARG A 220 13.20 5.53 -26.13
N GLY A 221 13.73 4.31 -26.11
CA GLY A 221 13.34 3.31 -25.12
C GLY A 221 14.43 2.96 -24.10
N LEU A 222 14.00 2.59 -22.89
CA LEU A 222 14.84 1.94 -21.88
C LEU A 222 14.30 0.54 -21.62
N VAL A 223 15.20 -0.45 -21.58
CA VAL A 223 14.86 -1.85 -21.23
C VAL A 223 15.60 -2.25 -19.97
N PHE A 224 14.85 -2.60 -18.93
CA PHE A 224 15.41 -3.05 -17.66
C PHE A 224 15.42 -4.56 -17.57
N CYS A 225 16.63 -5.15 -17.56
CA CYS A 225 16.88 -6.59 -17.54
C CYS A 225 17.27 -7.08 -16.14
N ARG A 226 17.21 -8.40 -15.94
CA ARG A 226 17.58 -9.07 -14.68
C ARG A 226 19.09 -9.18 -14.50
N THR A 227 19.82 -9.50 -15.58
CA THR A 227 21.26 -9.73 -15.58
C THR A 227 21.93 -9.00 -16.72
N VAL A 228 23.26 -8.81 -16.60
CA VAL A 228 24.09 -8.15 -17.61
C VAL A 228 24.11 -8.97 -18.90
N ASP A 229 24.21 -10.31 -18.76
CA ASP A 229 24.22 -11.20 -19.91
C ASP A 229 22.87 -11.19 -20.67
N GLU A 230 21.73 -11.12 -19.95
CA GLU A 230 20.42 -10.94 -20.58
C GLU A 230 20.34 -9.63 -21.36
N ALA A 231 20.83 -8.52 -20.78
CA ALA A 231 20.84 -7.23 -21.44
C ALA A 231 21.67 -7.25 -22.72
N ALA A 232 22.86 -7.85 -22.67
CA ALA A 232 23.77 -7.94 -23.81
C ALA A 232 23.17 -8.79 -24.95
N GLU A 233 22.66 -9.98 -24.63
CA GLU A 233 22.09 -10.89 -25.61
C GLU A 233 20.79 -10.35 -26.23
N LEU A 234 19.90 -9.76 -25.43
CA LEU A 234 18.68 -9.12 -25.95
C LEU A 234 19.02 -7.93 -26.85
N SER A 235 19.98 -7.10 -26.48
CA SER A 235 20.45 -5.99 -27.32
C SER A 235 20.99 -6.52 -28.67
N HIS A 236 21.79 -7.58 -28.66
CA HIS A 236 22.30 -8.21 -29.88
C HIS A 236 21.14 -8.69 -30.78
N LYS A 237 20.18 -9.43 -30.24
CA LYS A 237 19.03 -9.96 -30.97
C LYS A 237 18.09 -8.88 -31.51
N PHE A 238 17.97 -7.76 -30.80
CA PHE A 238 17.23 -6.59 -31.33
C PHE A 238 17.96 -5.95 -32.49
N ASN A 239 19.28 -5.82 -32.42
CA ASN A 239 20.09 -5.30 -33.52
C ASN A 239 19.99 -6.18 -34.78
N GLU A 240 19.99 -7.50 -34.65
CA GLU A 240 19.75 -8.43 -35.77
C GLU A 240 18.38 -8.21 -36.45
N ARG A 241 17.41 -7.63 -35.74
CA ARG A 241 16.05 -7.32 -36.23
C ARG A 241 15.88 -5.86 -36.69
N GLY A 242 17.00 -5.15 -36.84
CA GLY A 242 17.05 -3.80 -37.41
C GLY A 242 16.77 -2.67 -36.43
N PHE A 243 16.78 -2.93 -35.12
CA PHE A 243 16.86 -1.86 -34.11
C PHE A 243 18.30 -1.39 -33.92
N CYS A 244 18.45 -0.16 -33.44
CA CYS A 244 19.75 0.37 -33.03
C CYS A 244 19.81 0.38 -31.50
N THR A 245 20.54 -0.58 -30.90
CA THR A 245 20.54 -0.74 -29.45
C THR A 245 21.94 -0.93 -28.88
N ILE A 246 22.08 -0.66 -27.59
CA ILE A 246 23.29 -0.94 -26.80
C ILE A 246 22.90 -1.49 -25.43
N ALA A 247 23.71 -2.42 -24.92
CA ALA A 247 23.60 -2.85 -23.52
C ALA A 247 24.63 -2.14 -22.66
N LEU A 248 24.22 -1.64 -21.49
CA LEU A 248 25.08 -0.97 -20.51
C LEU A 248 24.94 -1.61 -19.13
N SER A 249 26.08 -1.68 -18.43
CA SER A 249 26.18 -2.29 -17.11
C SER A 249 27.00 -1.45 -16.12
N GLY A 250 27.21 -1.97 -14.91
CA GLY A 250 28.02 -1.30 -13.88
C GLY A 250 29.50 -1.10 -14.24
N ILE A 251 30.03 -1.93 -15.13
CA ILE A 251 31.44 -1.89 -15.54
C ILE A 251 31.72 -0.85 -16.62
N ASP A 252 30.68 -0.36 -17.33
CA ASP A 252 30.85 0.63 -18.39
C ASP A 252 31.32 2.00 -17.85
N THR A 253 32.17 2.68 -18.60
CA THR A 253 32.69 3.99 -18.20
C THR A 253 31.58 5.04 -18.24
N GLN A 254 31.77 6.13 -17.50
CA GLN A 254 30.86 7.26 -17.55
C GLN A 254 30.76 7.89 -18.95
N GLY A 255 31.89 7.92 -19.68
CA GLY A 255 31.93 8.39 -21.06
C GLY A 255 31.02 7.57 -21.99
N SER A 256 31.11 6.24 -21.93
CA SER A 256 30.26 5.33 -22.71
C SER A 256 28.78 5.50 -22.41
N ARG A 257 28.45 5.73 -21.14
CA ARG A 257 27.03 5.98 -20.73
C ARG A 257 26.52 7.32 -21.26
N ASN A 258 27.34 8.36 -21.21
CA ASN A 258 27.00 9.69 -21.73
C ASN A 258 26.82 9.67 -23.25
N ASP A 259 27.70 8.96 -23.96
CA ASP A 259 27.55 8.76 -25.41
C ASP A 259 26.24 8.04 -25.77
N ALA A 260 25.95 6.96 -25.07
CA ALA A 260 24.71 6.22 -25.31
C ALA A 260 23.45 7.09 -25.05
N ILE A 261 23.44 7.91 -23.99
CA ILE A 261 22.34 8.84 -23.70
C ILE A 261 22.23 9.88 -24.80
N SER A 262 23.35 10.51 -25.19
CA SER A 262 23.36 11.50 -26.27
C SER A 262 22.83 10.93 -27.59
N ARG A 263 23.20 9.68 -27.89
CA ARG A 263 22.69 8.97 -29.08
C ARG A 263 21.21 8.62 -28.97
N LEU A 264 20.70 8.29 -27.79
CA LEU A 264 19.28 8.06 -27.56
C LEU A 264 18.46 9.34 -27.74
N GLU A 265 19.00 10.49 -27.31
CA GLU A 265 18.35 11.80 -27.38
C GLU A 265 18.43 12.47 -28.76
N GLN A 266 19.26 11.96 -29.68
CA GLN A 266 19.37 12.53 -31.03
C GLN A 266 18.00 12.59 -31.74
N PRO A 267 17.68 13.70 -32.42
CA PRO A 267 16.40 13.82 -33.16
C PRO A 267 16.30 12.84 -34.32
N GLU A 268 17.40 12.62 -35.02
CA GLU A 268 17.46 11.75 -36.19
C GLU A 268 17.79 10.30 -35.82
N ARG A 269 17.24 9.34 -36.57
CA ARG A 269 17.53 7.91 -36.35
C ARG A 269 18.97 7.56 -36.76
N GLN A 270 19.53 8.29 -37.72
CA GLN A 270 20.90 8.02 -38.22
C GLN A 270 21.94 8.32 -37.12
N GLY A 271 22.61 7.29 -36.64
CA GLY A 271 23.52 7.35 -35.50
C GLY A 271 22.89 7.37 -34.10
N GLY A 272 21.56 7.48 -34.04
CA GLY A 272 20.80 7.41 -32.79
C GLY A 272 20.54 5.98 -32.32
N LEU A 273 20.11 5.83 -31.06
CA LEU A 273 19.70 4.55 -30.47
C LEU A 273 18.18 4.50 -30.34
N ASP A 274 17.58 3.34 -30.63
CA ASP A 274 16.17 3.06 -30.35
C ASP A 274 15.98 2.62 -28.91
N TYR A 275 16.88 1.77 -28.38
CA TYR A 275 16.85 1.29 -26.99
C TYR A 275 18.23 1.26 -26.33
N ILE A 276 18.21 1.47 -25.01
CA ILE A 276 19.34 1.13 -24.13
C ILE A 276 18.85 0.03 -23.18
N PHE A 277 19.52 -1.14 -23.24
CA PHE A 277 19.32 -2.24 -22.32
C PHE A 277 20.20 -2.05 -21.09
N SER A 278 19.66 -2.26 -19.89
CA SER A 278 20.43 -1.99 -18.67
C SER A 278 20.04 -2.87 -17.49
N VAL A 279 20.99 -2.99 -16.56
CA VAL A 279 20.78 -3.59 -15.24
C VAL A 279 21.24 -2.59 -14.18
N ASP A 280 20.30 -2.08 -13.37
CA ASP A 280 20.49 -1.20 -12.20
C ASP A 280 21.21 0.14 -12.41
N ILE A 281 21.85 0.41 -13.54
CA ILE A 281 22.64 1.64 -13.74
C ILE A 281 21.79 2.90 -13.94
N PHE A 282 20.58 2.76 -14.41
CA PHE A 282 19.61 3.87 -14.59
C PHE A 282 18.57 3.95 -13.49
N ASN A 283 18.73 3.23 -12.39
CA ASN A 283 17.83 3.36 -11.24
C ASN A 283 17.95 4.73 -10.57
N GLU A 284 19.16 5.33 -10.59
CA GLU A 284 19.45 6.61 -9.91
C GLU A 284 20.37 7.50 -10.74
N GLY A 285 20.22 8.83 -10.60
CA GLY A 285 21.19 9.84 -11.00
C GLY A 285 21.36 10.09 -12.49
N VAL A 286 20.56 9.49 -13.35
CA VAL A 286 20.53 9.78 -14.79
C VAL A 286 19.12 10.24 -15.15
N ASP A 287 19.04 11.32 -15.88
CA ASP A 287 17.78 11.89 -16.33
C ASP A 287 17.77 11.94 -17.86
N ILE A 288 16.76 11.33 -18.46
CA ILE A 288 16.60 11.26 -19.91
C ILE A 288 15.15 11.64 -20.25
N PRO A 289 14.84 12.95 -20.31
CA PRO A 289 13.47 13.42 -20.54
C PRO A 289 12.87 12.89 -21.83
N ALA A 290 13.68 12.66 -22.85
CA ALA A 290 13.26 12.19 -24.15
C ALA A 290 12.74 10.74 -24.18
N VAL A 291 12.93 9.93 -23.13
CA VAL A 291 12.42 8.55 -23.07
C VAL A 291 10.91 8.53 -23.16
N ASN A 292 10.38 7.79 -24.13
CA ASN A 292 8.95 7.68 -24.41
C ASN A 292 8.41 6.24 -24.32
N GLN A 293 9.31 5.24 -24.16
CA GLN A 293 8.92 3.87 -23.88
C GLN A 293 9.86 3.23 -22.84
N ILE A 294 9.30 2.52 -21.86
CA ILE A 294 10.03 1.72 -20.88
C ILE A 294 9.55 0.28 -20.94
N ILE A 295 10.49 -0.65 -21.03
CA ILE A 295 10.22 -2.09 -21.00
C ILE A 295 10.86 -2.69 -19.74
N MET A 296 10.05 -3.34 -18.89
CA MET A 296 10.48 -4.01 -17.69
C MET A 296 10.44 -5.52 -17.89
N LEU A 297 11.64 -6.15 -17.92
CA LEU A 297 11.81 -7.61 -18.10
C LEU A 297 12.27 -8.28 -16.79
N ARG A 298 12.19 -7.57 -15.69
CA ARG A 298 12.63 -8.07 -14.39
C ARG A 298 11.55 -7.92 -13.33
N PRO A 299 11.53 -8.83 -12.30
CA PRO A 299 10.59 -8.71 -11.21
C PRO A 299 10.79 -7.41 -10.42
N THR A 300 9.70 -6.79 -10.00
CA THR A 300 9.72 -5.65 -9.08
C THR A 300 10.16 -6.11 -7.69
N LYS A 301 11.42 -5.84 -7.34
CA LYS A 301 11.99 -6.20 -6.02
C LYS A 301 11.66 -5.18 -4.93
N SER A 302 11.35 -3.95 -5.31
CA SER A 302 11.05 -2.87 -4.39
C SER A 302 10.18 -1.82 -5.09
N PRO A 303 9.11 -1.32 -4.45
CA PRO A 303 8.32 -0.21 -4.97
C PRO A 303 9.18 1.04 -5.25
N ILE A 304 10.20 1.28 -4.42
CA ILE A 304 11.14 2.40 -4.58
C ILE A 304 11.88 2.31 -5.91
N VAL A 305 12.48 1.16 -6.20
CA VAL A 305 13.24 0.94 -7.45
C VAL A 305 12.32 1.04 -8.66
N PHE A 306 11.12 0.50 -8.58
CA PHE A 306 10.12 0.60 -9.64
C PHE A 306 9.78 2.06 -9.95
N VAL A 307 9.44 2.85 -8.94
CA VAL A 307 9.12 4.27 -9.09
C VAL A 307 10.32 5.06 -9.63
N GLN A 308 11.54 4.73 -9.23
CA GLN A 308 12.76 5.35 -9.75
C GLN A 308 12.97 5.04 -11.23
N GLN A 309 12.73 3.82 -11.68
CA GLN A 309 12.82 3.42 -13.08
C GLN A 309 11.74 4.11 -13.92
N LEU A 310 10.51 4.08 -13.45
CA LEU A 310 9.39 4.79 -14.09
C LEU A 310 9.68 6.28 -14.20
N GLY A 311 10.24 6.88 -13.15
CA GLY A 311 10.58 8.30 -13.07
C GLY A 311 11.57 8.80 -14.14
N ARG A 312 12.32 7.89 -14.81
CA ARG A 312 13.24 8.27 -15.89
C ARG A 312 12.50 8.86 -17.09
N GLY A 313 11.33 8.35 -17.41
CA GLY A 313 10.49 8.81 -18.51
C GLY A 313 9.36 9.76 -18.10
N LEU A 314 9.21 10.11 -16.81
CA LEU A 314 8.09 10.94 -16.36
C LEU A 314 8.33 12.45 -16.46
N ARG A 315 9.49 12.92 -16.93
CA ARG A 315 9.68 14.34 -17.20
C ARG A 315 8.89 14.77 -18.43
N LYS A 316 8.33 15.96 -18.35
CA LYS A 316 7.72 16.61 -19.51
C LYS A 316 8.78 17.01 -20.53
N GLU A 317 8.54 16.69 -21.78
CA GLU A 317 9.39 17.06 -22.93
C GLU A 317 8.48 17.50 -24.07
N LYS A 318 8.95 18.44 -24.91
CA LYS A 318 8.12 19.06 -25.96
C LYS A 318 7.59 18.06 -26.99
N GLU A 319 8.40 17.03 -27.30
CA GLU A 319 8.07 16.02 -28.32
C GLU A 319 7.39 14.77 -27.72
N LYS A 320 6.95 14.83 -26.46
CA LYS A 320 6.40 13.67 -25.76
C LYS A 320 5.14 14.05 -24.98
N ASP A 321 4.00 13.51 -25.37
CA ASP A 321 2.72 13.72 -24.70
C ASP A 321 2.54 12.76 -23.50
N TYR A 322 3.04 11.52 -23.63
CA TYR A 322 2.95 10.48 -22.62
C TYR A 322 4.12 9.50 -22.69
N LEU A 323 4.31 8.76 -21.61
CA LEU A 323 5.24 7.64 -21.51
C LEU A 323 4.48 6.32 -21.62
N VAL A 324 4.94 5.38 -22.44
CA VAL A 324 4.44 4.00 -22.46
C VAL A 324 5.34 3.12 -21.60
N VAL A 325 4.73 2.35 -20.69
CA VAL A 325 5.43 1.41 -19.81
C VAL A 325 4.87 0.00 -20.04
N LEU A 326 5.74 -0.90 -20.47
CA LEU A 326 5.42 -2.32 -20.70
C LEU A 326 6.11 -3.15 -19.62
N ASP A 327 5.34 -3.77 -18.75
CA ASP A 327 5.86 -4.62 -17.67
C ASP A 327 5.51 -6.08 -17.96
N PHE A 328 6.53 -6.90 -18.26
CA PHE A 328 6.36 -8.30 -18.57
C PHE A 328 6.30 -9.14 -17.29
N ILE A 329 5.09 -9.48 -16.92
CA ILE A 329 4.75 -10.12 -15.64
C ILE A 329 4.85 -11.64 -15.76
N GLY A 330 5.96 -12.20 -15.25
CA GLY A 330 6.13 -13.62 -15.03
C GLY A 330 5.41 -14.10 -13.76
N ASN A 331 5.72 -15.34 -13.34
CA ASN A 331 5.22 -15.89 -12.08
C ASN A 331 6.17 -15.55 -10.92
N TYR A 332 6.37 -14.25 -10.68
CA TYR A 332 7.29 -13.76 -9.65
C TYR A 332 6.61 -13.67 -8.28
N SER A 333 7.33 -14.04 -7.23
CA SER A 333 6.86 -13.99 -5.84
C SER A 333 6.52 -12.56 -5.38
N ASN A 334 7.19 -11.56 -5.96
CA ASN A 334 7.08 -10.14 -5.58
C ASN A 334 6.07 -9.34 -6.41
N ASN A 335 5.27 -9.96 -7.28
CA ASN A 335 4.27 -9.25 -8.08
C ASN A 335 3.25 -8.46 -7.24
N PHE A 336 3.05 -8.82 -5.97
CA PHE A 336 2.22 -8.05 -5.04
C PHE A 336 2.76 -6.64 -4.75
N MET A 337 4.02 -6.34 -5.08
CA MET A 337 4.61 -5.00 -4.93
C MET A 337 4.20 -4.04 -6.05
N ILE A 338 3.72 -4.55 -7.19
CA ILE A 338 3.30 -3.73 -8.34
C ILE A 338 2.16 -2.76 -7.96
N PRO A 339 1.03 -3.21 -7.36
CA PRO A 339 -0.01 -2.28 -6.93
C PRO A 339 0.48 -1.27 -5.89
N ILE A 340 1.34 -1.67 -4.95
CA ILE A 340 1.92 -0.75 -3.97
C ILE A 340 2.72 0.36 -4.67
N ALA A 341 3.53 0.00 -5.65
CA ALA A 341 4.38 0.94 -6.38
C ALA A 341 3.59 1.90 -7.28
N LEU A 342 2.58 1.39 -7.99
CA LEU A 342 1.77 2.17 -8.92
C LEU A 342 0.78 3.10 -8.21
N PHE A 343 0.12 2.60 -7.18
CA PHE A 343 -0.99 3.31 -6.53
C PHE A 343 -0.62 3.93 -5.18
N GLY A 344 0.56 3.61 -4.64
CA GLY A 344 1.06 4.19 -3.38
C GLY A 344 0.36 3.71 -2.11
N ASP A 345 -0.46 2.66 -2.19
CA ASP A 345 -1.12 2.08 -1.02
C ASP A 345 -0.16 1.22 -0.20
N ASN A 346 0.41 1.81 0.84
CA ASN A 346 1.29 1.13 1.78
C ASN A 346 0.55 0.49 2.97
N SER A 347 -0.78 0.37 2.91
CA SER A 347 -1.57 -0.29 3.97
C SER A 347 -1.26 -1.78 4.07
N TYR A 348 -0.72 -2.36 3.01
CA TYR A 348 -0.54 -3.80 2.80
C TYR A 348 -1.85 -4.58 2.94
N ASN A 349 -2.98 -3.93 2.67
CA ASN A 349 -4.29 -4.56 2.65
C ASN A 349 -4.49 -5.31 1.32
N LYS A 350 -4.64 -6.63 1.39
CA LYS A 350 -4.79 -7.48 0.19
C LYS A 350 -6.01 -7.10 -0.66
N ASP A 351 -7.10 -6.68 -0.04
CA ASP A 351 -8.33 -6.29 -0.76
C ASP A 351 -8.17 -4.95 -1.47
N ASN A 352 -7.51 -3.98 -0.83
CA ASN A 352 -7.15 -2.73 -1.48
C ASN A 352 -6.23 -2.97 -2.68
N MET A 353 -5.20 -3.81 -2.53
CA MET A 353 -4.31 -4.16 -3.63
C MET A 353 -5.06 -4.78 -4.81
N ARG A 354 -6.01 -5.71 -4.54
CA ARG A 354 -6.83 -6.35 -5.60
C ARG A 354 -7.73 -5.33 -6.28
N ARG A 355 -8.37 -4.47 -5.50
CA ARG A 355 -9.21 -3.37 -6.03
C ARG A 355 -8.40 -2.43 -6.92
N CYS A 356 -7.20 -2.04 -6.51
CA CYS A 356 -6.30 -1.23 -7.34
C CYS A 356 -5.99 -1.88 -8.69
N ILE A 357 -5.81 -3.21 -8.73
CA ILE A 357 -5.54 -3.94 -9.96
C ILE A 357 -6.77 -4.02 -10.87
N SER A 358 -7.96 -4.15 -10.31
CA SER A 358 -9.22 -4.16 -11.08
C SER A 358 -9.60 -2.77 -11.58
N ASP A 359 -9.60 -1.79 -10.68
CA ASP A 359 -10.11 -0.45 -10.92
C ASP A 359 -9.03 0.52 -11.46
N GLY A 360 -7.85 0.03 -11.84
CA GLY A 360 -6.64 0.80 -12.14
C GLY A 360 -6.84 2.07 -12.99
N LYS A 361 -7.87 2.07 -13.86
CA LYS A 361 -8.24 3.25 -14.69
C LYS A 361 -8.86 4.39 -13.88
N ASN A 362 -9.48 4.11 -12.74
CA ASN A 362 -10.27 5.07 -11.96
C ASN A 362 -9.52 5.63 -10.75
N ILE A 363 -8.36 5.05 -10.40
CA ILE A 363 -7.61 5.39 -9.20
C ILE A 363 -6.48 6.39 -9.49
N LEU A 364 -5.95 6.41 -10.71
CA LEU A 364 -4.90 7.35 -11.11
C LEU A 364 -5.49 8.70 -11.51
N TYR A 365 -4.85 9.74 -11.03
CA TYR A 365 -5.22 11.11 -11.38
C TYR A 365 -4.67 11.51 -12.76
N GLY A 366 -5.46 12.31 -13.49
CA GLY A 366 -5.08 12.83 -14.80
C GLY A 366 -5.25 11.82 -15.94
N PRO A 367 -4.57 12.02 -17.09
CA PRO A 367 -4.73 11.19 -18.28
C PRO A 367 -3.92 9.89 -18.26
N SER A 368 -3.27 9.56 -17.14
CA SER A 368 -2.51 8.31 -16.99
C SER A 368 -3.44 7.11 -16.86
N THR A 369 -3.03 5.97 -17.39
CA THR A 369 -3.81 4.71 -17.32
C THR A 369 -2.94 3.54 -16.88
N VAL A 370 -3.56 2.60 -16.16
CA VAL A 370 -2.98 1.31 -15.81
C VAL A 370 -3.89 0.21 -16.32
N ASN A 371 -3.34 -0.70 -17.10
CA ASN A 371 -4.05 -1.84 -17.65
C ASN A 371 -3.25 -3.12 -17.42
N PHE A 372 -3.94 -4.21 -17.11
CA PHE A 372 -3.35 -5.53 -16.99
C PHE A 372 -4.09 -6.48 -17.92
N ASP A 373 -3.38 -7.33 -18.66
CA ASP A 373 -4.03 -8.45 -19.32
C ASP A 373 -4.55 -9.46 -18.29
N THR A 374 -5.45 -10.33 -18.73
CA THR A 374 -6.13 -11.29 -17.85
C THR A 374 -5.16 -12.23 -17.13
N ILE A 375 -4.10 -12.68 -17.82
CA ILE A 375 -3.11 -13.63 -17.25
C ILE A 375 -2.19 -12.89 -16.26
N ALA A 376 -1.72 -11.70 -16.61
CA ALA A 376 -0.91 -10.85 -15.71
C ALA A 376 -1.68 -10.52 -14.43
N ARG A 377 -2.94 -10.11 -14.54
CA ARG A 377 -3.83 -9.85 -13.41
C ARG A 377 -3.95 -11.08 -12.49
N LYS A 378 -4.17 -12.25 -13.07
CA LYS A 378 -4.21 -13.50 -12.31
C LYS A 378 -2.90 -13.78 -11.56
N ARG A 379 -1.74 -13.63 -12.21
CA ARG A 379 -0.43 -13.81 -11.58
C ARG A 379 -0.21 -12.85 -10.40
N ILE A 380 -0.66 -11.60 -10.54
CA ILE A 380 -0.59 -10.62 -9.45
C ILE A 380 -1.51 -11.03 -8.29
N TYR A 381 -2.75 -11.45 -8.56
CA TYR A 381 -3.67 -11.92 -7.52
C TYR A 381 -3.10 -13.13 -6.76
N GLU A 382 -2.53 -14.10 -7.47
CA GLU A 382 -1.88 -15.25 -6.84
C GLU A 382 -0.68 -14.83 -5.96
N ALA A 383 0.10 -13.84 -6.39
CA ALA A 383 1.20 -13.30 -5.59
C ALA A 383 0.69 -12.57 -4.33
N ILE A 384 -0.38 -11.77 -4.44
CA ILE A 384 -1.04 -11.12 -3.29
C ILE A 384 -1.56 -12.16 -2.30
N ASP A 385 -2.19 -13.24 -2.79
CA ASP A 385 -2.73 -14.31 -1.94
C ASP A 385 -1.62 -15.03 -1.17
N LYS A 386 -0.49 -15.31 -1.82
CA LYS A 386 0.68 -15.98 -1.22
C LYS A 386 1.54 -15.07 -0.33
N ALA A 387 1.42 -13.75 -0.46
CA ALA A 387 2.25 -12.80 0.28
C ALA A 387 2.02 -12.88 1.80
N HIS A 388 3.12 -12.99 2.56
CA HIS A 388 3.11 -12.99 4.03
C HIS A 388 3.22 -11.57 4.57
N LEU A 389 2.10 -10.84 4.57
CA LEU A 389 2.06 -9.42 4.92
C LEU A 389 1.95 -9.14 6.45
N ASN A 390 1.96 -10.18 7.28
CA ASN A 390 1.94 -10.10 8.74
C ASN A 390 3.30 -10.46 9.38
N ASP A 391 4.39 -10.33 8.62
CA ASP A 391 5.72 -10.59 9.14
C ASP A 391 6.15 -9.52 10.15
N VAL A 392 6.74 -9.98 11.27
CA VAL A 392 7.23 -9.10 12.34
C VAL A 392 8.27 -8.11 11.83
N SER A 393 9.12 -8.53 10.88
CA SER A 393 10.12 -7.65 10.24
C SER A 393 9.48 -6.49 9.49
N LEU A 394 8.40 -6.76 8.73
CA LEU A 394 7.64 -5.72 8.02
C LEU A 394 7.00 -4.74 9.00
N LEU A 395 6.35 -5.25 10.06
CA LEU A 395 5.70 -4.42 11.08
C LEU A 395 6.72 -3.55 11.83
N LYS A 396 7.87 -4.12 12.21
CA LYS A 396 8.96 -3.36 12.84
C LYS A 396 9.47 -2.26 11.93
N LYS A 397 9.76 -2.58 10.68
CA LYS A 397 10.25 -1.60 9.71
C LYS A 397 9.25 -0.45 9.51
N ALA A 398 7.98 -0.76 9.29
CA ALA A 398 6.94 0.26 9.12
C ALA A 398 6.80 1.16 10.37
N TYR A 399 6.92 0.58 11.56
CA TYR A 399 6.94 1.33 12.82
C TYR A 399 8.16 2.25 12.91
N GLU A 400 9.36 1.73 12.64
CA GLU A 400 10.61 2.49 12.69
C GLU A 400 10.63 3.64 11.67
N ASP A 401 10.20 3.38 10.44
CA ASP A 401 10.08 4.41 9.40
C ASP A 401 9.14 5.55 9.83
N LEU A 402 7.99 5.22 10.40
CA LEU A 402 7.04 6.21 10.89
C LEU A 402 7.57 6.94 12.14
N LYS A 403 8.18 6.22 13.08
CA LYS A 403 8.81 6.80 14.27
C LYS A 403 9.91 7.79 13.88
N ASN A 404 10.77 7.41 12.95
CA ASN A 404 11.85 8.26 12.44
C ASN A 404 11.28 9.53 11.77
N LYS A 405 10.25 9.38 10.95
CA LYS A 405 9.55 10.51 10.32
C LYS A 405 8.97 11.48 11.34
N LEU A 406 8.40 10.99 12.43
CA LEU A 406 7.75 11.79 13.48
C LEU A 406 8.73 12.31 14.55
N GLY A 407 9.87 11.65 14.73
CA GLY A 407 10.80 11.91 15.84
C GLY A 407 10.26 11.54 17.22
N LYS A 408 9.17 10.76 17.30
CA LYS A 408 8.50 10.30 18.52
C LYS A 408 7.83 8.96 18.29
N ILE A 409 7.44 8.27 19.36
CA ILE A 409 6.60 7.07 19.25
C ILE A 409 5.29 7.42 18.55
N PRO A 410 4.96 6.77 17.41
CA PRO A 410 3.70 6.99 16.70
C PRO A 410 2.48 6.66 17.55
N GLN A 411 1.42 7.45 17.42
CA GLN A 411 0.09 7.13 17.93
C GLN A 411 -0.67 6.26 16.90
N ILE A 412 -1.73 5.58 17.32
CA ILE A 412 -2.54 4.71 16.48
C ILE A 412 -3.02 5.43 15.22
N ASN A 413 -3.49 6.67 15.35
CA ASN A 413 -4.01 7.45 14.23
C ASN A 413 -2.92 8.00 13.29
N ASP A 414 -1.65 8.06 13.73
CA ASP A 414 -0.55 8.50 12.87
C ASP A 414 -0.36 7.52 11.69
N PHE A 415 -0.58 6.21 11.89
CA PHE A 415 -0.48 5.21 10.83
C PHE A 415 -1.44 5.49 9.66
N SER A 416 -2.69 5.80 9.95
CA SER A 416 -3.68 6.15 8.93
C SER A 416 -3.41 7.53 8.32
N TYR A 417 -3.06 8.52 9.14
CA TYR A 417 -2.80 9.88 8.67
C TYR A 417 -1.64 9.96 7.68
N PHE A 418 -0.57 9.20 7.93
CA PHE A 418 0.61 9.17 7.06
C PHE A 418 0.55 8.08 5.98
N GLY A 419 -0.56 7.35 5.84
CA GLY A 419 -0.77 6.34 4.81
C GLY A 419 0.26 5.20 4.87
N THR A 420 0.60 4.76 6.09
CA THR A 420 1.51 3.64 6.33
C THR A 420 0.74 2.33 6.53
N ILE A 421 1.43 1.30 7.01
CA ILE A 421 0.81 0.00 7.27
C ILE A 421 -0.41 0.12 8.19
N ASP A 422 -1.45 -0.67 7.93
CA ASP A 422 -2.66 -0.66 8.73
C ASP A 422 -2.38 -1.13 10.17
N ILE A 423 -2.79 -0.33 11.17
CA ILE A 423 -2.61 -0.61 12.58
C ILE A 423 -3.26 -1.94 13.01
N MET A 424 -4.32 -2.38 12.33
CA MET A 424 -4.98 -3.67 12.58
C MET A 424 -4.01 -4.85 12.43
N ARG A 425 -2.93 -4.72 11.64
CA ARG A 425 -1.89 -5.74 11.52
C ARG A 425 -1.14 -6.00 12.82
N TYR A 426 -0.91 -4.93 13.60
CA TYR A 426 -0.31 -5.07 14.94
C TYR A 426 -1.28 -5.76 15.90
N TRP A 427 -2.57 -5.44 15.85
CA TRP A 427 -3.60 -6.10 16.67
C TRP A 427 -3.73 -7.59 16.32
N ASP A 428 -3.73 -7.94 15.05
CA ASP A 428 -3.77 -9.33 14.60
C ASP A 428 -2.57 -10.15 15.07
N LYS A 429 -1.39 -9.53 15.12
CA LYS A 429 -0.13 -10.20 15.47
C LYS A 429 0.17 -10.23 16.97
N PHE A 430 -0.13 -9.13 17.67
CA PHE A 430 0.27 -8.93 19.07
C PHE A 430 -0.92 -8.77 20.03
N GLY A 431 -2.14 -8.67 19.52
CA GLY A 431 -3.35 -8.44 20.31
C GLY A 431 -3.66 -6.95 20.55
N SER A 432 -2.63 -6.10 20.68
CA SER A 432 -2.73 -4.65 20.79
C SER A 432 -1.45 -3.96 20.31
N TYR A 433 -1.52 -2.68 20.01
CA TYR A 433 -0.34 -1.88 19.70
C TYR A 433 0.55 -1.68 20.94
N HIS A 434 -0.06 -1.54 22.12
CA HIS A 434 0.64 -1.54 23.40
C HIS A 434 1.56 -2.76 23.57
N ALA A 435 1.06 -3.97 23.31
CA ALA A 435 1.85 -5.21 23.42
C ALA A 435 3.03 -5.24 22.42
N PHE A 436 2.88 -4.66 21.23
CA PHE A 436 3.98 -4.47 20.30
C PHE A 436 5.03 -3.51 20.87
N LEU A 437 4.61 -2.34 21.38
CA LEU A 437 5.51 -1.34 21.95
C LEU A 437 6.27 -1.86 23.16
N GLN A 438 5.61 -2.57 24.08
CA GLN A 438 6.27 -3.21 25.23
C GLN A 438 7.39 -4.17 24.79
N LYS A 439 7.17 -4.87 23.69
CA LYS A 439 8.12 -5.89 23.21
C LYS A 439 9.30 -5.31 22.42
N TYR A 440 9.09 -4.23 21.68
CA TYR A 440 10.05 -3.78 20.67
C TYR A 440 10.50 -2.32 20.80
N GLU A 441 9.85 -1.51 21.66
CA GLU A 441 10.23 -0.12 21.88
C GLU A 441 10.93 0.06 23.23
N PRO A 442 12.28 0.19 23.27
CA PRO A 442 13.03 0.28 24.51
C PRO A 442 12.64 1.47 25.41
N ASN A 443 12.14 2.55 24.83
CA ASN A 443 11.77 3.78 25.54
C ASN A 443 10.29 3.80 25.95
N TYR A 444 9.55 2.70 25.77
CA TYR A 444 8.15 2.61 26.12
C TYR A 444 7.97 2.03 27.55
N ASN A 445 7.69 2.91 28.51
CA ASN A 445 7.62 2.56 29.93
C ASN A 445 6.18 2.56 30.49
N VAL A 446 5.18 2.30 29.65
CA VAL A 446 3.78 2.21 30.07
C VAL A 446 3.51 0.82 30.60
N ALA A 447 3.05 0.72 31.86
CA ALA A 447 2.65 -0.53 32.48
C ALA A 447 1.12 -0.61 32.59
N LEU A 448 0.55 -1.70 32.10
CA LEU A 448 -0.85 -2.08 32.30
C LEU A 448 -0.92 -3.33 33.18
N THR A 449 -2.04 -3.49 33.90
CA THR A 449 -2.31 -4.74 34.62
C THR A 449 -2.79 -5.81 33.65
N GLY A 450 -2.68 -7.10 34.00
CA GLY A 450 -3.17 -8.18 33.15
C GLY A 450 -4.65 -8.05 32.77
N VAL A 451 -5.49 -7.50 33.68
CA VAL A 451 -6.90 -7.22 33.38
C VAL A 451 -7.05 -6.09 32.33
N GLN A 452 -6.23 -5.05 32.43
CA GLN A 452 -6.24 -3.95 31.46
C GLN A 452 -5.77 -4.42 30.08
N GLU A 453 -4.74 -5.27 30.04
CA GLU A 453 -4.26 -5.87 28.78
C GLU A 453 -5.32 -6.80 28.16
N GLU A 454 -6.01 -7.62 28.96
CA GLU A 454 -7.11 -8.47 28.52
C GLU A 454 -8.24 -7.65 27.88
N ILE A 455 -8.67 -6.58 28.57
CA ILE A 455 -9.71 -5.66 28.08
C ILE A 455 -9.27 -4.96 26.79
N LEU A 456 -8.04 -4.45 26.72
CA LEU A 456 -7.50 -3.79 25.55
C LEU A 456 -7.45 -4.73 24.33
N GLN A 457 -6.97 -5.96 24.52
CA GLN A 457 -6.93 -6.99 23.48
C GLN A 457 -8.35 -7.36 23.00
N PHE A 458 -9.31 -7.47 23.90
CA PHE A 458 -10.71 -7.73 23.55
C PHE A 458 -11.30 -6.61 22.70
N ILE A 459 -11.10 -5.35 23.10
CA ILE A 459 -11.58 -4.17 22.35
C ILE A 459 -10.91 -4.11 20.98
N CYS A 460 -9.58 -4.28 20.88
CA CYS A 460 -8.86 -4.31 19.61
C CYS A 460 -9.35 -5.42 18.67
N LYS A 461 -9.64 -6.59 19.21
CA LYS A 461 -10.14 -7.73 18.44
C LYS A 461 -11.55 -7.51 17.93
N ARG A 462 -12.46 -6.97 18.75
CA ARG A 462 -13.90 -6.96 18.50
C ARG A 462 -14.43 -5.62 18.02
N PHE A 463 -14.15 -4.53 18.72
CA PHE A 463 -14.80 -3.23 18.46
C PHE A 463 -13.93 -2.26 17.67
N ALA A 464 -12.63 -2.29 17.88
CA ALA A 464 -11.71 -1.31 17.31
C ALA A 464 -11.62 -1.36 15.75
N ARG A 465 -12.08 -2.45 15.13
CA ARG A 465 -12.19 -2.55 13.67
C ARG A 465 -13.26 -1.63 13.07
N GLY A 466 -14.08 -0.99 13.88
CA GLY A 466 -15.08 -0.02 13.44
C GLY A 466 -16.23 -0.60 12.62
N LYS A 467 -16.50 -1.91 12.70
CA LYS A 467 -17.55 -2.55 11.89
C LYS A 467 -18.96 -2.22 12.36
N ARG A 468 -19.14 -1.72 13.59
CA ARG A 468 -20.40 -1.24 14.15
C ARG A 468 -20.14 -0.12 15.16
N ILE A 469 -20.96 0.92 15.15
CA ILE A 469 -20.72 2.14 15.92
C ILE A 469 -21.24 2.09 17.36
N TYR A 470 -22.24 1.32 17.66
CA TYR A 470 -22.98 1.38 18.93
C TYR A 470 -22.07 1.10 20.15
N GLU A 471 -21.27 0.04 20.12
CA GLU A 471 -20.36 -0.31 21.20
C GLU A 471 -19.21 0.70 21.34
N ILE A 472 -18.76 1.28 20.22
CA ILE A 472 -17.68 2.29 20.19
C ILE A 472 -18.17 3.56 20.91
N GLU A 473 -19.37 4.04 20.57
CA GLU A 473 -19.96 5.21 21.23
C GLU A 473 -20.29 4.94 22.69
N LEU A 474 -20.79 3.75 23.01
CA LEU A 474 -21.07 3.38 24.40
C LEU A 474 -19.78 3.35 25.24
N LEU A 475 -18.67 2.79 24.73
CA LEU A 475 -17.37 2.83 25.38
C LEU A 475 -16.89 4.27 25.61
N GLN A 476 -17.09 5.16 24.65
CA GLN A 476 -16.74 6.56 24.80
C GLN A 476 -17.55 7.25 25.91
N ILE A 477 -18.85 6.99 25.97
CA ILE A 477 -19.75 7.51 27.00
C ILE A 477 -19.29 7.06 28.40
N LEU A 478 -18.85 5.77 28.51
CA LEU A 478 -18.29 5.23 29.74
C LEU A 478 -16.96 5.91 30.13
N LEU A 479 -16.08 6.21 29.17
CA LEU A 479 -14.83 6.96 29.38
C LEU A 479 -15.07 8.38 29.88
N GLU A 480 -16.16 9.00 29.45
CA GLU A 480 -16.57 10.35 29.87
C GLU A 480 -17.27 10.36 31.24
N GLY A 481 -17.65 9.19 31.76
CA GLY A 481 -18.31 9.05 33.07
C GLY A 481 -19.74 9.57 33.07
N LYS A 482 -20.45 9.53 31.92
CA LYS A 482 -21.84 9.95 31.82
C LYS A 482 -22.76 9.00 32.57
N GLU A 483 -23.80 9.54 33.20
CA GLU A 483 -24.92 8.80 33.73
C GLU A 483 -25.99 8.57 32.65
N ASP A 484 -26.90 7.61 32.90
CA ASP A 484 -27.95 7.23 31.96
C ASP A 484 -27.43 6.92 30.52
N ILE A 485 -26.49 5.97 30.49
CA ILE A 485 -25.66 5.67 29.34
C ILE A 485 -26.43 5.37 28.04
N PHE A 486 -27.62 4.74 28.12
CA PHE A 486 -28.40 4.43 26.90
C PHE A 486 -29.20 5.63 26.38
N THR A 487 -29.68 6.54 27.25
CA THR A 487 -30.29 7.81 26.80
C THR A 487 -29.26 8.67 26.09
N VAL A 488 -28.06 8.79 26.68
CA VAL A 488 -26.94 9.53 26.06
C VAL A 488 -26.52 8.86 24.74
N LEU A 489 -26.44 7.55 24.69
CA LEU A 489 -26.12 6.81 23.46
C LEU A 489 -27.14 7.06 22.35
N THR A 490 -28.44 6.96 22.67
CA THR A 490 -29.50 7.19 21.68
C THR A 490 -29.42 8.62 21.11
N ALA A 491 -29.18 9.61 21.97
CA ALA A 491 -29.03 11.00 21.54
C ALA A 491 -27.78 11.18 20.64
N ALA A 492 -26.64 10.61 21.02
CA ALA A 492 -25.41 10.69 20.25
C ALA A 492 -25.54 10.02 18.86
N LEU A 493 -26.16 8.83 18.79
CA LEU A 493 -26.41 8.11 17.55
C LEU A 493 -27.32 8.90 16.59
N ALA A 494 -28.40 9.48 17.11
CA ALA A 494 -29.31 10.31 16.31
C ALA A 494 -28.63 11.58 15.78
N GLN A 495 -27.85 12.24 16.63
CA GLN A 495 -27.23 13.52 16.28
C GLN A 495 -26.02 13.38 15.34
N GLN A 496 -25.15 12.39 15.56
CA GLN A 496 -23.89 12.27 14.84
C GLN A 496 -23.96 11.34 13.64
N TYR A 497 -24.79 10.29 13.72
CA TYR A 497 -24.84 9.21 12.70
C TYR A 497 -26.19 9.11 12.01
N HIS A 498 -27.21 9.83 12.47
CA HIS A 498 -28.58 9.78 11.95
C HIS A 498 -29.23 8.39 12.02
N ILE A 499 -28.84 7.60 13.03
CA ILE A 499 -29.38 6.25 13.26
C ILE A 499 -30.07 6.17 14.63
N GLY A 500 -31.01 5.23 14.73
CA GLY A 500 -31.70 4.92 15.99
C GLY A 500 -31.02 3.78 16.76
N LEU A 501 -31.59 3.47 17.95
CA LEU A 501 -31.20 2.32 18.75
C LEU A 501 -32.46 1.42 18.98
N PRO A 502 -32.85 0.58 17.99
CA PRO A 502 -33.93 -0.37 18.15
C PRO A 502 -33.68 -1.34 19.32
N ASP A 503 -34.72 -1.86 19.93
CA ASP A 503 -34.60 -2.75 21.10
C ASP A 503 -33.77 -4.02 20.80
N THR A 504 -33.91 -4.59 19.62
CA THR A 504 -33.09 -5.74 19.18
C THR A 504 -31.60 -5.41 19.10
N VAL A 505 -31.25 -4.23 18.59
CA VAL A 505 -29.85 -3.74 18.54
C VAL A 505 -29.37 -3.44 19.97
N LYS A 506 -30.20 -2.79 20.79
CA LYS A 506 -29.85 -2.50 22.19
C LYS A 506 -29.58 -3.76 22.99
N GLU A 507 -30.38 -4.82 22.82
CA GLU A 507 -30.12 -6.11 23.44
C GLU A 507 -28.82 -6.74 22.98
N SER A 508 -28.53 -6.70 21.68
CA SER A 508 -27.26 -7.17 21.10
C SER A 508 -26.05 -6.40 21.67
N VAL A 509 -26.16 -5.07 21.80
CA VAL A 509 -25.14 -4.22 22.44
C VAL A 509 -24.93 -4.62 23.91
N ILE A 510 -26.00 -4.82 24.66
CA ILE A 510 -25.92 -5.27 26.06
C ILE A 510 -25.19 -6.62 26.14
N ASN A 511 -25.55 -7.58 25.30
CA ASN A 511 -24.93 -8.91 25.28
C ASN A 511 -23.40 -8.83 24.98
N ASN A 512 -22.98 -7.94 24.09
CA ASN A 512 -21.57 -7.69 23.81
C ASN A 512 -20.86 -7.01 24.99
N MET A 513 -21.48 -5.99 25.56
CA MET A 513 -20.87 -5.16 26.61
C MET A 513 -20.85 -5.85 27.99
N THR A 514 -21.64 -6.91 28.18
CA THR A 514 -21.66 -7.76 29.36
C THR A 514 -20.93 -9.10 29.18
N ASN A 515 -20.29 -9.30 28.00
CA ASN A 515 -19.63 -10.54 27.59
C ASN A 515 -20.56 -11.79 27.54
N VAL A 516 -21.87 -11.57 27.47
CA VAL A 516 -22.87 -12.67 27.34
C VAL A 516 -22.83 -13.25 25.92
N PHE A 517 -22.51 -12.45 24.92
CA PHE A 517 -22.41 -12.86 23.51
C PHE A 517 -21.34 -13.94 23.29
N THR A 518 -20.25 -13.97 24.05
CA THR A 518 -19.19 -14.98 23.94
C THR A 518 -19.60 -16.31 24.54
N ILE A 519 -19.04 -17.41 24.05
CA ILE A 519 -19.33 -18.78 24.51
C ILE A 519 -18.06 -19.54 24.89
N SER A 520 -18.24 -20.56 25.75
CA SER A 520 -17.20 -21.54 26.08
C SER A 520 -15.86 -20.93 26.53
N ASN A 521 -14.76 -21.46 26.02
CA ASN A 521 -13.39 -21.07 26.38
C ASN A 521 -13.09 -19.59 26.15
N GLU A 522 -13.75 -18.95 25.19
CA GLU A 522 -13.53 -17.52 24.94
C GLU A 522 -14.15 -16.64 26.03
N ARG A 523 -15.31 -17.03 26.56
CA ARG A 523 -15.93 -16.34 27.70
C ARG A 523 -15.00 -16.39 28.92
N GLU A 524 -14.37 -17.55 29.18
CA GLU A 524 -13.40 -17.68 30.27
C GLU A 524 -12.14 -16.85 30.03
N LYS A 525 -11.61 -16.87 28.82
CA LYS A 525 -10.45 -16.07 28.43
C LYS A 525 -10.66 -14.57 28.64
N TYR A 526 -11.85 -14.06 28.36
CA TYR A 526 -12.20 -12.64 28.42
C TYR A 526 -13.22 -12.35 29.55
N ARG A 527 -13.10 -13.07 30.67
CA ARG A 527 -14.05 -12.99 31.80
C ARG A 527 -14.12 -11.60 32.44
N HIS A 528 -13.05 -10.80 32.33
CA HIS A 528 -13.02 -9.44 32.85
C HIS A 528 -13.50 -8.38 31.85
N CYS A 529 -13.83 -8.77 30.62
CA CYS A 529 -14.32 -7.87 29.59
C CYS A 529 -15.82 -7.60 29.74
N VAL A 530 -16.19 -7.12 30.92
CA VAL A 530 -17.56 -6.67 31.29
C VAL A 530 -17.48 -5.16 31.46
N PHE A 531 -18.12 -4.41 30.56
CA PHE A 531 -18.04 -2.94 30.52
C PHE A 531 -19.19 -2.29 31.25
N ILE A 532 -20.38 -2.90 31.22
CA ILE A 532 -21.61 -2.44 31.86
C ILE A 532 -22.16 -3.53 32.77
N GLN A 533 -22.83 -3.12 33.84
CA GLN A 533 -23.57 -4.00 34.74
C GLN A 533 -24.95 -3.42 35.02
N GLN A 534 -25.91 -4.27 35.31
CA GLN A 534 -27.27 -3.88 35.70
C GLN A 534 -27.31 -3.58 37.18
N THR A 535 -27.83 -2.41 37.55
CA THR A 535 -28.09 -2.01 38.94
C THR A 535 -29.53 -1.47 38.99
N ASP A 536 -30.36 -2.11 39.80
CA ASP A 536 -31.81 -1.88 39.83
C ASP A 536 -32.43 -2.06 38.43
N SER A 537 -32.96 -1.04 37.82
CA SER A 537 -33.55 -1.09 36.47
C SER A 537 -32.69 -0.41 35.41
N LYS A 538 -31.47 -0.04 35.73
CA LYS A 538 -30.56 0.70 34.82
C LYS A 538 -29.23 -0.04 34.58
N TYR A 539 -28.64 0.23 33.42
CA TYR A 539 -27.25 -0.19 33.15
C TYR A 539 -26.30 0.94 33.46
N VAL A 540 -25.23 0.60 34.18
CA VAL A 540 -24.17 1.52 34.58
C VAL A 540 -22.80 0.93 34.22
N ILE A 541 -21.74 1.72 34.29
CA ILE A 541 -20.37 1.24 34.13
C ILE A 541 -20.06 0.16 35.16
N SER A 542 -19.47 -0.96 34.73
CA SER A 542 -19.08 -2.04 35.63
C SER A 542 -17.96 -1.65 36.59
N ASP A 543 -17.92 -2.25 37.79
CA ASP A 543 -16.88 -1.95 38.77
C ASP A 543 -15.48 -2.34 38.28
N VAL A 544 -15.36 -3.44 37.51
CA VAL A 544 -14.11 -3.86 36.89
C VAL A 544 -13.60 -2.80 35.92
N PHE A 545 -14.45 -2.35 34.99
CA PHE A 545 -14.02 -1.37 33.99
C PHE A 545 -13.77 0.00 34.62
N ARG A 546 -14.59 0.42 35.59
CA ARG A 546 -14.38 1.66 36.37
C ARG A 546 -13.02 1.65 37.10
N ALA A 547 -12.64 0.50 37.68
CA ALA A 547 -11.35 0.35 38.34
C ALA A 547 -10.19 0.48 37.34
N CYS A 548 -10.31 -0.11 36.14
CA CYS A 548 -9.30 -0.01 35.09
C CYS A 548 -9.10 1.41 34.59
N LEU A 549 -10.17 2.22 34.48
CA LEU A 549 -10.11 3.61 34.02
C LEU A 549 -9.40 4.59 34.97
N LYS A 550 -9.09 4.18 36.20
CA LYS A 550 -8.25 4.97 37.12
C LYS A 550 -6.81 5.07 36.62
N ASN A 551 -6.34 4.13 35.81
CA ASN A 551 -5.05 4.21 35.13
C ASN A 551 -5.14 5.14 33.90
N LYS A 552 -4.50 6.32 33.99
CA LYS A 552 -4.50 7.31 32.91
C LYS A 552 -3.91 6.79 31.62
N ALA A 553 -2.87 5.94 31.68
CA ALA A 553 -2.23 5.38 30.50
C ALA A 553 -3.20 4.43 29.77
N PHE A 554 -3.88 3.56 30.48
CA PHE A 554 -4.91 2.70 29.92
C PHE A 554 -6.07 3.51 29.31
N LYS A 555 -6.52 4.56 29.99
CA LYS A 555 -7.57 5.44 29.47
C LYS A 555 -7.16 6.14 28.17
N ASN A 556 -5.94 6.64 28.08
CA ASN A 556 -5.41 7.29 26.89
C ASN A 556 -5.30 6.30 25.72
N GLU A 557 -4.82 5.08 25.95
CA GLU A 557 -4.74 4.02 24.95
C GLU A 557 -6.13 3.69 24.37
N LEU A 558 -7.15 3.60 25.25
CA LEU A 558 -8.53 3.40 24.79
C LEU A 558 -9.07 4.56 23.96
N ILE A 559 -8.77 5.80 24.34
CA ILE A 559 -9.18 6.99 23.58
C ILE A 559 -8.62 6.91 22.15
N ASP A 560 -7.34 6.57 21.99
CA ASP A 560 -6.70 6.43 20.68
C ASP A 560 -7.30 5.30 19.85
N VAL A 561 -7.55 4.14 20.49
CA VAL A 561 -8.21 3.00 19.84
C VAL A 561 -9.62 3.34 19.38
N LEU A 562 -10.41 4.02 20.22
CA LEU A 562 -11.79 4.40 19.87
C LEU A 562 -11.84 5.50 18.80
N ALA A 563 -10.89 6.43 18.81
CA ALA A 563 -10.76 7.44 17.75
C ALA A 563 -10.47 6.77 16.39
N TYR A 564 -9.57 5.79 16.35
CA TYR A 564 -9.32 5.00 15.14
C TYR A 564 -10.59 4.24 14.71
N ALA A 565 -11.26 3.57 15.64
CA ALA A 565 -12.47 2.80 15.36
C ALA A 565 -13.59 3.65 14.74
N ARG A 566 -13.79 4.88 15.23
CA ARG A 566 -14.73 5.84 14.65
C ARG A 566 -14.37 6.24 13.23
N ASN A 567 -13.10 6.60 13.03
CA ASN A 567 -12.61 6.98 11.71
C ASN A 567 -12.79 5.82 10.72
N ASN A 568 -12.48 4.59 11.15
CA ASN A 568 -12.65 3.41 10.30
C ASN A 568 -14.13 3.10 10.01
N TYR A 569 -15.03 3.27 11.00
CA TYR A 569 -16.47 3.17 10.79
C TYR A 569 -16.94 4.17 9.74
N GLN A 570 -16.58 5.45 9.91
CA GLN A 570 -17.00 6.52 9.02
C GLN A 570 -16.54 6.32 7.58
N ASN A 571 -15.33 5.81 7.40
CA ASN A 571 -14.72 5.65 6.07
C ASN A 571 -15.13 4.36 5.36
N ASN A 572 -15.46 3.28 6.11
CA ASN A 572 -15.58 1.94 5.53
C ASN A 572 -16.89 1.21 5.87
N TYR A 573 -17.60 1.62 6.93
CA TYR A 573 -18.76 0.87 7.46
C TYR A 573 -19.99 1.75 7.72
N TYR A 574 -19.96 3.02 7.30
CA TYR A 574 -21.10 3.94 7.49
C TYR A 574 -22.30 3.57 6.62
N ASP A 575 -22.05 3.21 5.36
CA ASP A 575 -23.10 2.85 4.39
C ASP A 575 -23.55 1.41 4.60
N THR A 576 -24.42 1.20 5.58
CA THR A 576 -24.96 -0.12 5.92
C THR A 576 -26.01 -0.59 4.91
N TYR A 577 -26.09 -1.90 4.73
CA TYR A 577 -26.99 -2.53 3.78
C TYR A 577 -28.34 -2.88 4.41
N ALA A 578 -29.42 -2.32 3.84
CA ALA A 578 -30.82 -2.76 4.03
C ALA A 578 -31.18 -3.16 5.48
N GLU A 579 -31.15 -2.21 6.42
CA GLU A 579 -31.52 -2.41 7.84
C GLU A 579 -30.67 -3.43 8.60
N THR A 580 -29.42 -3.65 8.15
CA THR A 580 -28.42 -4.45 8.86
C THR A 580 -27.23 -3.57 9.24
N ASP A 581 -26.33 -4.07 10.10
CA ASP A 581 -25.04 -3.45 10.38
C ASP A 581 -23.94 -3.97 9.43
N LEU A 582 -24.30 -4.62 8.33
CA LEU A 582 -23.38 -5.12 7.30
C LEU A 582 -23.24 -4.10 6.17
N CYS A 583 -22.06 -3.99 5.58
CA CYS A 583 -21.80 -3.17 4.38
C CYS A 583 -21.47 -4.07 3.20
N LEU A 584 -22.08 -3.81 2.04
CA LEU A 584 -21.81 -4.57 0.81
C LEU A 584 -20.31 -4.58 0.49
N TYR A 585 -19.85 -5.75 0.05
CA TYR A 585 -18.47 -5.99 -0.42
C TYR A 585 -17.40 -5.90 0.66
N GLN A 586 -17.76 -5.64 1.92
CA GLN A 586 -16.86 -5.76 3.06
C GLN A 586 -16.73 -7.21 3.51
N LYS A 587 -15.67 -7.51 4.26
CA LYS A 587 -15.38 -8.86 4.75
C LYS A 587 -15.75 -9.05 6.21
N TYR A 588 -16.33 -10.22 6.50
CA TYR A 588 -16.78 -10.59 7.85
C TYR A 588 -16.44 -12.03 8.18
N THR A 589 -16.08 -12.26 9.44
CA THR A 589 -15.96 -13.60 10.03
C THR A 589 -17.34 -14.14 10.42
N TYR A 590 -17.43 -15.45 10.65
CA TYR A 590 -18.68 -16.06 11.20
C TYR A 590 -19.16 -15.38 12.48
N GLU A 591 -18.26 -15.02 13.38
CA GLU A 591 -18.57 -14.38 14.64
C GLU A 591 -19.12 -12.96 14.43
N GLU A 592 -18.50 -12.18 13.56
CA GLU A 592 -18.96 -10.84 13.24
C GLU A 592 -20.35 -10.85 12.61
N VAL A 593 -20.63 -11.80 11.73
CA VAL A 593 -21.97 -11.92 11.13
C VAL A 593 -23.05 -12.18 12.21
N CYS A 594 -22.76 -13.00 13.23
CA CYS A 594 -23.71 -13.22 14.31
C CYS A 594 -24.08 -11.92 15.04
N TRP A 595 -23.12 -11.09 15.43
CA TRP A 595 -23.44 -9.88 16.20
C TRP A 595 -23.92 -8.72 15.33
N LEU A 596 -23.46 -8.62 14.08
CA LEU A 596 -23.95 -7.61 13.12
C LEU A 596 -25.37 -7.89 12.62
N LEU A 597 -25.85 -9.12 12.73
CA LEU A 597 -27.24 -9.51 12.53
C LEU A 597 -28.05 -9.56 13.84
N ASN A 598 -27.51 -9.01 14.93
CA ASN A 598 -28.15 -8.91 16.24
C ASN A 598 -28.55 -10.25 16.85
N TRP A 599 -27.77 -11.31 16.60
CA TRP A 599 -28.02 -12.60 17.23
C TRP A 599 -27.72 -12.55 18.73
N PRO A 600 -28.45 -13.32 19.58
CA PRO A 600 -28.26 -13.24 21.02
C PRO A 600 -26.88 -13.73 21.50
N HIS A 601 -26.26 -14.63 20.75
CA HIS A 601 -24.90 -15.14 21.01
C HIS A 601 -24.29 -15.69 19.74
N LYS A 602 -22.96 -15.81 19.72
CA LYS A 602 -22.25 -16.40 18.60
C LYS A 602 -22.49 -17.91 18.50
N ILE A 603 -22.38 -18.43 17.29
CA ILE A 603 -22.49 -19.85 16.98
C ILE A 603 -21.10 -20.45 16.73
N ASN A 604 -20.92 -21.71 17.07
CA ASN A 604 -19.69 -22.44 16.76
C ASN A 604 -19.44 -22.40 15.23
N PRO A 605 -18.24 -22.06 14.77
CA PRO A 605 -17.94 -22.00 13.33
C PRO A 605 -18.27 -23.28 12.55
N ASN A 606 -18.12 -24.46 13.15
CA ASN A 606 -18.45 -25.73 12.51
C ASN A 606 -19.95 -25.88 12.24
N ALA A 607 -20.80 -25.35 13.13
CA ALA A 607 -22.26 -25.35 12.94
C ALA A 607 -22.69 -24.26 11.93
N MET A 608 -21.96 -23.16 11.86
CA MET A 608 -22.21 -22.03 10.97
C MET A 608 -21.82 -22.33 9.51
N ALA A 609 -20.84 -23.24 9.29
CA ALA A 609 -20.34 -23.54 7.96
C ALA A 609 -21.45 -23.98 6.99
N GLY A 610 -21.47 -23.34 5.81
CA GLY A 610 -22.48 -23.53 4.78
C GLY A 610 -23.66 -22.57 4.96
N TYR A 611 -24.53 -22.76 5.94
CA TYR A 611 -25.64 -21.86 6.28
C TYR A 611 -26.15 -22.14 7.69
N PHE A 612 -26.82 -21.17 8.29
CA PHE A 612 -27.44 -21.33 9.60
C PHE A 612 -28.74 -20.47 9.69
N TYR A 613 -29.83 -21.01 10.21
CA TYR A 613 -31.05 -20.29 10.43
C TYR A 613 -31.15 -19.80 11.87
N GLU A 614 -31.25 -18.48 12.06
CA GLU A 614 -31.56 -17.88 13.37
C GLU A 614 -33.04 -17.45 13.41
N LYS A 615 -33.78 -18.10 14.27
CA LYS A 615 -35.25 -17.97 14.33
C LYS A 615 -35.72 -16.60 14.84
N ASN A 616 -34.99 -15.98 15.78
CA ASN A 616 -35.43 -14.73 16.41
C ASN A 616 -35.30 -13.55 15.43
N THR A 617 -34.22 -13.52 14.63
CA THR A 617 -34.02 -12.51 13.62
C THR A 617 -34.49 -12.90 12.23
N ARG A 618 -34.90 -14.18 12.03
CA ARG A 618 -35.29 -14.77 10.75
C ARG A 618 -34.24 -14.58 9.65
N THR A 619 -32.95 -14.70 10.03
CA THR A 619 -31.86 -14.51 9.11
C THR A 619 -31.14 -15.82 8.82
N ILE A 620 -30.69 -15.97 7.56
CA ILE A 620 -30.00 -17.16 7.07
C ILE A 620 -28.74 -16.71 6.30
N PRO A 621 -27.59 -16.49 6.98
CA PRO A 621 -26.33 -16.29 6.27
C PRO A 621 -25.90 -17.60 5.58
N VAL A 622 -25.60 -17.51 4.29
CA VAL A 622 -25.10 -18.60 3.44
C VAL A 622 -23.63 -18.35 3.15
N PHE A 623 -22.77 -19.25 3.59
CA PHE A 623 -21.32 -19.14 3.45
C PHE A 623 -20.78 -20.11 2.39
N ILE A 624 -20.12 -19.57 1.37
CA ILE A 624 -19.59 -20.33 0.26
C ILE A 624 -18.06 -20.21 0.20
N ASN A 625 -17.37 -21.35 0.26
CA ASN A 625 -15.99 -21.43 -0.16
C ASN A 625 -15.98 -21.68 -1.68
N TYR A 626 -15.59 -20.67 -2.46
CA TYR A 626 -15.62 -20.71 -3.91
C TYR A 626 -14.36 -21.37 -4.46
N ILE A 627 -14.49 -22.56 -5.05
CA ILE A 627 -13.43 -23.32 -5.68
C ILE A 627 -13.77 -23.44 -7.16
N LYS A 628 -12.85 -23.04 -8.05
CA LYS A 628 -13.05 -23.10 -9.50
C LYS A 628 -13.21 -24.55 -9.95
N ALA A 629 -14.11 -24.80 -10.90
CA ALA A 629 -14.48 -26.14 -11.37
C ALA A 629 -13.33 -26.95 -12.00
N ASP A 630 -12.25 -26.27 -12.46
CA ASP A 630 -11.11 -26.89 -13.13
C ASP A 630 -10.08 -27.52 -12.18
N ALA A 631 -10.23 -27.37 -10.87
CA ALA A 631 -9.37 -28.04 -9.91
C ALA A 631 -9.64 -29.55 -9.94
N LYS A 632 -8.71 -30.33 -10.48
CA LYS A 632 -8.76 -31.81 -10.70
C LYS A 632 -9.18 -32.67 -9.48
N ARG A 633 -9.56 -32.05 -8.34
CA ARG A 633 -9.87 -32.74 -7.07
C ARG A 633 -11.26 -32.48 -6.52
N VAL A 634 -12.13 -31.67 -7.15
CA VAL A 634 -13.43 -31.31 -6.56
C VAL A 634 -14.57 -31.79 -7.46
N ALA A 635 -15.22 -32.86 -7.03
CA ALA A 635 -16.42 -33.40 -7.70
C ALA A 635 -17.63 -32.43 -7.63
N TYR A 636 -17.54 -31.36 -6.83
CA TYR A 636 -18.66 -30.44 -6.49
C TYR A 636 -18.14 -29.02 -6.37
N ALA A 637 -18.20 -28.27 -7.47
CA ALA A 637 -17.79 -26.85 -7.48
C ALA A 637 -19.02 -25.96 -7.49
N ASN A 638 -19.09 -25.02 -6.55
CA ASN A 638 -19.98 -23.90 -6.65
C ASN A 638 -19.61 -23.07 -7.89
N LYS A 639 -20.59 -22.60 -8.66
CA LYS A 639 -20.33 -21.94 -9.94
C LYS A 639 -21.19 -20.70 -10.11
N PHE A 640 -20.56 -19.57 -10.38
CA PHE A 640 -21.24 -18.41 -10.90
C PHE A 640 -21.77 -18.71 -12.31
N LEU A 641 -23.04 -18.42 -12.53
CA LEU A 641 -23.69 -18.45 -13.84
C LEU A 641 -23.65 -17.06 -14.49
N SER A 642 -23.68 -16.02 -13.69
CA SER A 642 -23.46 -14.63 -14.02
C SER A 642 -23.00 -13.89 -12.76
N ASP A 643 -22.78 -12.59 -12.85
CA ASP A 643 -22.52 -11.71 -11.70
C ASP A 643 -23.68 -11.61 -10.70
N GLN A 644 -24.89 -12.07 -11.09
CA GLN A 644 -26.08 -12.09 -10.25
C GLN A 644 -26.58 -13.49 -9.91
N ARG A 645 -26.00 -14.56 -10.45
CA ARG A 645 -26.50 -15.93 -10.21
C ARG A 645 -25.38 -16.91 -9.88
N ILE A 646 -25.57 -17.63 -8.80
CA ILE A 646 -24.61 -18.64 -8.33
C ILE A 646 -25.32 -19.98 -8.05
N THR A 647 -24.72 -21.06 -8.52
CA THR A 647 -25.10 -22.41 -8.11
C THR A 647 -24.29 -22.80 -6.87
N ALA A 648 -24.95 -23.29 -5.84
CA ALA A 648 -24.34 -23.75 -4.61
C ALA A 648 -24.83 -25.14 -4.20
N TYR A 649 -24.02 -25.83 -3.40
CA TYR A 649 -24.36 -27.11 -2.79
C TYR A 649 -24.72 -26.91 -1.33
N SER A 650 -25.68 -27.72 -0.83
CA SER A 650 -26.08 -27.76 0.58
C SER A 650 -24.93 -28.24 1.47
N LYS A 651 -25.16 -28.25 2.78
CA LYS A 651 -24.31 -29.04 3.71
C LYS A 651 -24.38 -30.53 3.35
N LEU A 652 -23.32 -31.27 3.67
CA LEU A 652 -23.30 -32.73 3.57
C LEU A 652 -24.43 -33.38 4.41
N ASN A 653 -24.95 -34.52 3.95
CA ASN A 653 -26.01 -35.27 4.61
C ASN A 653 -27.29 -34.46 4.83
N ARG A 654 -27.64 -33.56 3.89
CA ARG A 654 -28.89 -32.80 3.90
C ARG A 654 -29.82 -33.24 2.80
N ARG A 655 -31.04 -33.55 3.18
CA ARG A 655 -32.13 -33.87 2.23
C ARG A 655 -32.90 -32.59 1.93
N ILE A 656 -33.57 -32.56 0.79
CA ILE A 656 -34.43 -31.43 0.37
C ILE A 656 -35.54 -31.17 1.37
N ASP A 657 -36.04 -32.22 2.04
CA ASP A 657 -37.10 -32.14 3.04
C ASP A 657 -36.60 -31.80 4.47
N SER A 658 -35.28 -31.63 4.66
CA SER A 658 -34.74 -31.20 5.95
C SER A 658 -35.30 -29.84 6.37
N PRO A 659 -35.57 -29.59 7.67
CA PRO A 659 -36.13 -28.31 8.13
C PRO A 659 -35.34 -27.10 7.71
N ASP A 660 -34.02 -27.18 7.85
CA ASP A 660 -33.09 -26.11 7.46
C ASP A 660 -33.09 -25.83 5.94
N ALA A 661 -33.25 -26.86 5.10
CA ALA A 661 -33.40 -26.70 3.66
C ALA A 661 -34.75 -25.99 3.32
N ARG A 662 -35.85 -26.35 4.02
CA ARG A 662 -37.14 -25.72 3.82
C ARG A 662 -37.12 -24.23 4.07
N HIS A 663 -36.46 -23.79 5.15
CA HIS A 663 -36.27 -22.36 5.46
C HIS A 663 -35.54 -21.59 4.37
N ILE A 664 -34.67 -22.24 3.56
CA ILE A 664 -33.98 -21.61 2.44
C ILE A 664 -34.88 -21.43 1.23
N TYR A 665 -35.54 -22.52 0.77
CA TYR A 665 -36.32 -22.44 -0.47
C TYR A 665 -37.75 -21.92 -0.26
N ASN A 666 -38.22 -21.82 0.99
CA ASN A 666 -39.46 -21.14 1.38
C ASN A 666 -39.21 -19.77 2.01
N ALA A 667 -38.03 -19.23 1.90
CA ALA A 667 -37.64 -18.02 2.61
C ALA A 667 -38.62 -16.86 2.41
N ASP A 668 -39.04 -16.62 1.18
CA ASP A 668 -39.99 -15.54 0.86
C ASP A 668 -41.34 -15.75 1.52
N ASN A 669 -41.84 -16.99 1.58
CA ASN A 669 -43.15 -17.34 2.24
C ASN A 669 -43.06 -17.25 3.76
N GLU A 670 -41.88 -17.52 4.32
CA GLU A 670 -41.62 -17.52 5.76
C GLU A 670 -41.10 -16.16 6.26
N ASN A 671 -40.91 -15.21 5.36
CA ASN A 671 -40.32 -13.89 5.67
C ASN A 671 -38.91 -14.01 6.28
N ASN A 672 -38.12 -14.99 5.78
CA ASN A 672 -36.71 -15.18 6.14
C ASN A 672 -35.83 -14.40 5.16
N ARG A 673 -34.76 -13.77 5.66
CA ARG A 673 -33.78 -13.10 4.84
C ARG A 673 -32.54 -13.97 4.67
N LEU A 674 -32.12 -14.20 3.40
CA LEU A 674 -30.93 -14.94 3.06
C LEU A 674 -29.84 -13.97 2.65
N PHE A 675 -28.64 -14.15 3.20
CA PHE A 675 -27.48 -13.32 2.93
C PHE A 675 -26.33 -14.15 2.38
N LEU A 676 -25.67 -13.70 1.32
CA LEU A 676 -24.53 -14.39 0.73
C LEU A 676 -23.20 -13.89 1.27
N PHE A 677 -22.39 -14.83 1.75
CA PHE A 677 -21.02 -14.64 2.16
C PHE A 677 -20.10 -15.59 1.37
N ILE A 678 -19.07 -15.05 0.68
CA ILE A 678 -18.23 -15.85 -0.21
C ILE A 678 -16.74 -15.55 -0.02
N ARG A 679 -15.90 -16.57 -0.18
CA ARG A 679 -14.44 -16.40 -0.20
C ARG A 679 -13.75 -17.46 -1.06
N LYS A 680 -12.50 -17.20 -1.47
CA LYS A 680 -11.57 -18.24 -1.92
C LYS A 680 -10.97 -18.98 -0.72
N PRO A 681 -10.97 -20.33 -0.67
CA PRO A 681 -10.54 -21.08 0.52
C PRO A 681 -9.02 -21.03 0.79
N TYR A 682 -8.23 -20.62 -0.18
CA TYR A 682 -6.76 -20.61 -0.09
C TYR A 682 -6.15 -19.19 -0.16
N GLU A 683 -6.95 -18.17 0.02
CA GLU A 683 -6.52 -16.77 -0.01
C GLU A 683 -5.42 -16.46 1.01
N ASP A 684 -5.58 -16.97 2.22
CA ASP A 684 -4.58 -16.93 3.29
C ASP A 684 -4.95 -18.03 4.30
N LYS A 685 -3.98 -18.79 4.79
CA LYS A 685 -4.23 -19.83 5.82
C LYS A 685 -4.84 -19.26 7.10
N ASN A 686 -4.70 -17.95 7.33
CA ASN A 686 -5.19 -17.25 8.52
C ASN A 686 -6.49 -16.47 8.29
N THR A 687 -6.94 -16.26 7.04
CA THR A 687 -8.14 -15.46 6.75
C THR A 687 -9.40 -16.27 6.98
N LYS A 688 -10.18 -15.86 7.98
CA LYS A 688 -11.49 -16.46 8.33
C LYS A 688 -12.65 -15.65 7.79
N GLU A 689 -12.40 -14.61 7.02
CA GLU A 689 -13.39 -13.64 6.55
C GLU A 689 -13.96 -14.02 5.19
N PHE A 690 -15.21 -13.59 4.94
CA PHE A 690 -15.96 -13.76 3.69
C PHE A 690 -16.45 -12.41 3.21
N TYR A 691 -16.42 -12.15 1.91
CA TYR A 691 -17.11 -11.00 1.30
C TYR A 691 -18.61 -11.13 1.48
N PHE A 692 -19.25 -10.08 1.95
CA PHE A 692 -20.70 -9.96 2.00
C PHE A 692 -21.22 -9.43 0.67
N LEU A 693 -22.12 -10.18 0.03
CA LEU A 693 -22.67 -9.87 -1.29
C LEU A 693 -24.16 -9.50 -1.28
N GLY A 694 -24.73 -9.26 -0.11
CA GLY A 694 -26.12 -8.82 0.04
C GLY A 694 -27.15 -9.94 0.12
N ASP A 695 -28.41 -9.59 -0.05
CA ASP A 695 -29.54 -10.52 -0.06
C ASP A 695 -29.51 -11.42 -1.30
N ILE A 696 -29.95 -12.67 -1.09
CA ILE A 696 -30.12 -13.67 -2.15
C ILE A 696 -31.48 -14.34 -2.06
N HIS A 697 -32.02 -14.79 -3.18
CA HIS A 697 -33.20 -15.60 -3.28
C HIS A 697 -32.89 -16.95 -3.89
N ALA A 698 -33.54 -17.99 -3.38
CA ALA A 698 -33.46 -19.32 -3.98
C ALA A 698 -34.35 -19.41 -5.21
N ILE A 699 -33.79 -19.73 -6.37
CA ILE A 699 -34.52 -19.85 -7.64
C ILE A 699 -34.90 -21.30 -7.92
N GLY A 700 -36.17 -21.56 -8.13
CA GLY A 700 -36.64 -22.88 -8.49
C GLY A 700 -36.58 -23.88 -7.34
N ARG A 701 -36.78 -25.16 -7.62
CA ARG A 701 -36.71 -26.23 -6.62
C ARG A 701 -35.27 -26.75 -6.50
N PRO A 702 -34.80 -27.04 -5.27
CA PRO A 702 -33.55 -27.71 -5.05
C PRO A 702 -33.47 -29.05 -5.81
N VAL A 703 -32.36 -29.36 -6.40
CA VAL A 703 -32.14 -30.61 -7.15
C VAL A 703 -31.24 -31.54 -6.32
N PRO A 704 -31.67 -32.82 -6.12
CA PRO A 704 -30.83 -33.79 -5.44
C PRO A 704 -29.47 -33.92 -6.09
N ALA A 705 -28.42 -34.02 -5.27
CA ALA A 705 -27.03 -34.23 -5.71
C ALA A 705 -26.48 -35.51 -5.06
N PRO A 706 -26.85 -36.71 -5.58
CA PRO A 706 -26.59 -37.99 -4.90
C PRO A 706 -25.10 -38.26 -4.67
N ARG A 707 -24.23 -37.82 -5.63
CA ARG A 707 -22.76 -37.98 -5.50
C ARG A 707 -22.17 -37.14 -4.37
N PHE A 708 -22.87 -36.06 -3.95
CA PHE A 708 -22.49 -35.19 -2.85
C PHE A 708 -23.20 -35.54 -1.52
N ASN A 709 -24.20 -36.42 -1.59
CA ASN A 709 -25.10 -36.72 -0.48
C ASN A 709 -25.77 -35.45 0.09
N GLY A 710 -26.34 -34.64 -0.81
CA GLY A 710 -27.01 -33.38 -0.50
C GLY A 710 -27.87 -32.91 -1.68
N PHE A 711 -28.07 -31.62 -1.78
CA PHE A 711 -28.81 -31.00 -2.89
C PHE A 711 -28.06 -29.77 -3.45
N LYS A 712 -28.42 -29.40 -4.67
CA LYS A 712 -27.95 -28.24 -5.40
C LYS A 712 -29.07 -27.22 -5.50
N ILE A 713 -28.76 -25.97 -5.32
CA ILE A 713 -29.67 -24.83 -5.41
C ILE A 713 -29.05 -23.71 -6.22
N VAL A 714 -29.86 -22.94 -6.93
CA VAL A 714 -29.46 -21.70 -7.59
C VAL A 714 -29.94 -20.54 -6.74
N TYR A 715 -29.01 -19.63 -6.46
CA TYR A 715 -29.33 -18.35 -5.81
C TYR A 715 -29.21 -17.21 -6.82
N GLU A 716 -30.13 -16.27 -6.75
CA GLU A 716 -30.10 -14.99 -7.43
C GLU A 716 -29.76 -13.90 -6.40
N LEU A 717 -28.79 -13.06 -6.74
CA LEU A 717 -28.37 -11.95 -5.91
C LEU A 717 -29.22 -10.73 -6.26
N MET A 718 -29.66 -10.00 -5.24
CA MET A 718 -30.41 -8.74 -5.42
C MET A 718 -29.52 -7.62 -5.94
N THR A 719 -28.23 -7.68 -5.68
CA THR A 719 -27.23 -6.73 -6.15
C THR A 719 -26.14 -7.49 -6.92
N PRO A 720 -25.75 -7.05 -8.13
CA PRO A 720 -24.64 -7.68 -8.88
C PRO A 720 -23.36 -7.71 -8.05
N VAL A 721 -22.56 -8.75 -8.19
CA VAL A 721 -21.24 -8.78 -7.57
C VAL A 721 -20.36 -7.70 -8.21
N ARG A 722 -19.71 -6.89 -7.38
CA ARG A 722 -18.78 -5.85 -7.88
C ARG A 722 -17.67 -6.46 -8.72
N GLU A 723 -17.32 -5.84 -9.84
CA GLU A 723 -16.44 -6.37 -10.88
C GLU A 723 -15.10 -6.87 -10.32
N ASP A 724 -14.47 -6.12 -9.42
CA ASP A 724 -13.18 -6.50 -8.82
C ASP A 724 -13.27 -7.82 -8.01
N ILE A 725 -14.34 -7.99 -7.25
CA ILE A 725 -14.59 -9.21 -6.47
C ILE A 725 -14.93 -10.37 -7.40
N PHE A 726 -15.75 -10.11 -8.42
CA PHE A 726 -16.15 -11.13 -9.38
C PHE A 726 -14.94 -11.65 -10.16
N ASP A 727 -14.11 -10.77 -10.71
CA ASP A 727 -12.87 -11.10 -11.40
C ASP A 727 -11.90 -11.88 -10.49
N TYR A 728 -11.75 -11.41 -9.25
CA TYR A 728 -10.90 -12.09 -8.26
C TYR A 728 -11.40 -13.51 -7.96
N LEU A 729 -12.71 -13.70 -7.75
CA LEU A 729 -13.28 -15.02 -7.48
C LEU A 729 -13.12 -15.97 -8.67
N LEU A 730 -13.24 -15.47 -9.90
CA LEU A 730 -13.11 -16.25 -11.13
C LEU A 730 -11.66 -16.49 -11.57
N SER A 731 -10.69 -15.70 -11.08
CA SER A 731 -9.28 -15.87 -11.39
C SER A 731 -8.69 -17.12 -10.68
#